data_9c22cf6158f2ca440bc14e748c529d03
#
_entry.id   9c22cf6158f2ca440bc14e748c529d03
#
_cell.length_a   1.000
_cell.length_b   1.000
_cell.length_c   1.000
_cell.angle_alpha   90.00
_cell.angle_beta   90.00
_cell.angle_gamma   90.00
#
_symmetry.space_group_name_H-M   'P 1'
#
loop_
_entity.id
_entity.type
_entity.pdbx_description
1 polymer ?
#
loop_
_entity_poly.entity_id
_entity_poly.type
_entity_poly.pdbx_seq_one_letter_code
_entity_poly.pdbx_strand_id
1 'polypeptide(L)'
;MCSLKEPQDYTDRWKAWSLGALPMIPPKFGIKLIADKGIEKQFKVIKALFEEADEIVNCGDAGQEGELIQRWVMQKADCKKPVKRLWISSLTDESIRKGFSELRPQSDFDSLYFAGLSRAIGDWVLGINATRLFTLKYGQNRNILSVGRVQTPTLALIVTRQKEIDNFKAEDYWELKTVYRDVVFNLAKGRFESEEKAQQALNEISTLPFSIVDCKTKRGKESAPRLFDLTSLQVECNKKYGFSADETLRLIQSLYEKKFTTYPRVDTTYLSDDMYPKIPAILEALRPYASLTATLLDKKIPKSKKIFDNAKVTDHHAIIPTNVPPASYLSIEEKKVYDMVARRFIAAFYPDCEFDQTTVMGKSGNCEFKAVGKLIVAEGWREVYKSNKTQQNEKNDESEADDCILPDFKEGESGPHSPSVVKKTTQPPKPYTEGTLLRAMETAGRFVDDENLREALKENGIGRPSTRAAIIETLFKRKYIQKERKSLKATAAGIALIDTIKIDLLKSAKLTGIWENKLRKIERKEYEAAQFINELKELIGQIVIDVLSDNSGYKITTETSPATADKTAPKKKKTSIKDIAQIPCPICHKGHIIKGKTAYGCSNYSTGCTFRLPFAEASDSLTPTRLYKLIQKKYPNRDAKQ
;
A
#
# COMPACT_ATOMS: atom_id res chain seq x y z
N MET A 1 -22.50 5.59 1.45
CA MET A 1 -23.69 6.22 2.08
C MET A 1 -24.11 5.56 3.38
N CYS A 2 -24.17 4.23 3.43
CA CYS A 2 -24.58 3.48 4.63
C CYS A 2 -23.40 2.79 5.29
N SER A 3 -23.51 2.57 6.60
CA SER A 3 -22.60 1.74 7.41
C SER A 3 -23.43 0.86 8.35
N LEU A 4 -22.81 -0.17 8.93
CA LEU A 4 -23.41 -0.86 10.07
C LEU A 4 -23.59 0.12 11.22
N LYS A 5 -24.62 -0.10 12.04
CA LYS A 5 -24.86 0.65 13.27
C LYS A 5 -23.69 0.51 14.22
N GLU A 6 -23.40 1.56 14.97
CA GLU A 6 -22.40 1.55 16.06
C GLU A 6 -22.97 0.86 17.30
N PRO A 7 -22.14 0.38 18.24
CA PRO A 7 -22.62 -0.30 19.44
C PRO A 7 -23.69 0.48 20.21
N GLN A 8 -23.53 1.80 20.38
CA GLN A 8 -24.49 2.65 21.07
C GLN A 8 -25.83 2.84 20.33
N ASP A 9 -25.91 2.52 19.04
CA ASP A 9 -27.17 2.57 18.27
C ASP A 9 -28.06 1.34 18.58
N TYR A 10 -27.53 0.33 19.28
CA TYR A 10 -28.27 -0.87 19.68
C TYR A 10 -28.74 -0.80 21.14
N THR A 11 -27.87 -0.31 22.04
CA THR A 11 -28.20 -0.17 23.46
C THR A 11 -27.25 0.81 24.13
N ASP A 12 -27.77 1.62 25.08
CA ASP A 12 -26.97 2.57 25.87
C ASP A 12 -25.89 1.85 26.70
N ARG A 13 -26.11 0.59 27.09
CA ARG A 13 -25.11 -0.23 27.79
C ARG A 13 -23.80 -0.33 27.01
N TRP A 14 -23.84 -0.29 25.69
CA TRP A 14 -22.65 -0.40 24.83
C TRP A 14 -22.00 0.95 24.51
N LYS A 15 -22.54 2.06 25.00
CA LYS A 15 -21.95 3.39 24.85
C LYS A 15 -20.65 3.52 25.64
N ALA A 16 -20.67 3.14 26.91
CA ALA A 16 -19.48 3.07 27.75
C ALA A 16 -18.65 1.82 27.47
N TRP A 17 -17.34 1.97 27.52
CA TRP A 17 -16.43 0.83 27.38
C TRP A 17 -16.32 0.09 28.72
N SER A 18 -16.75 -1.15 28.76
CA SER A 18 -16.74 -2.00 29.96
C SER A 18 -16.47 -3.45 29.56
N LEU A 19 -15.65 -4.17 30.32
CA LEU A 19 -15.41 -5.60 30.13
C LEU A 19 -16.69 -6.43 30.29
N GLY A 20 -17.57 -6.05 31.22
CA GLY A 20 -18.85 -6.73 31.43
C GLY A 20 -19.89 -6.51 30.31
N ALA A 21 -19.59 -5.65 29.32
CA ALA A 21 -20.43 -5.48 28.14
C ALA A 21 -20.00 -6.36 26.94
N LEU A 22 -18.92 -7.12 27.09
CA LEU A 22 -18.38 -7.99 26.03
C LEU A 22 -18.88 -9.43 26.22
N PRO A 23 -19.13 -10.18 25.14
CA PRO A 23 -19.06 -9.73 23.75
C PRO A 23 -20.25 -8.89 23.31
N MET A 24 -20.01 -7.88 22.45
CA MET A 24 -21.05 -7.05 21.84
C MET A 24 -21.50 -7.69 20.53
N ILE A 25 -22.58 -8.45 20.60
CA ILE A 25 -23.17 -9.17 19.47
C ILE A 25 -24.66 -8.82 19.43
N PRO A 26 -25.09 -7.93 18.50
CA PRO A 26 -26.50 -7.59 18.40
C PRO A 26 -27.30 -8.78 17.85
N PRO A 27 -28.57 -8.95 18.28
CA PRO A 27 -29.42 -10.03 17.79
C PRO A 27 -29.72 -9.91 16.29
N LYS A 28 -29.74 -8.67 15.77
CA LYS A 28 -29.90 -8.35 14.35
C LYS A 28 -29.01 -7.17 13.99
N PHE A 29 -28.20 -7.31 12.95
CA PHE A 29 -27.37 -6.21 12.44
C PHE A 29 -28.20 -5.22 11.67
N GLY A 30 -28.09 -3.95 12.00
CA GLY A 30 -28.77 -2.84 11.35
C GLY A 30 -27.80 -1.92 10.65
N ILE A 31 -28.33 -1.14 9.72
CA ILE A 31 -27.60 -0.13 8.97
C ILE A 31 -28.06 1.29 9.33
N LYS A 32 -27.14 2.27 9.18
CA LYS A 32 -27.43 3.69 9.33
C LYS A 32 -26.77 4.50 8.21
N LEU A 33 -27.32 5.68 7.94
CA LEU A 33 -26.61 6.66 7.10
C LEU A 33 -25.37 7.16 7.81
N ILE A 34 -24.31 7.37 7.06
CA ILE A 34 -23.12 8.05 7.56
C ILE A 34 -23.53 9.50 7.83
N ALA A 35 -23.18 10.00 9.03
CA ALA A 35 -23.52 11.37 9.48
C ALA A 35 -22.71 12.42 8.72
N ASP A 36 -23.16 12.76 7.53
CA ASP A 36 -22.60 13.76 6.62
C ASP A 36 -23.74 14.47 5.87
N LYS A 37 -23.73 15.79 5.87
CA LYS A 37 -24.80 16.60 5.24
C LYS A 37 -24.94 16.37 3.72
N GLY A 38 -23.83 16.13 3.03
CA GLY A 38 -23.84 15.81 1.59
C GLY A 38 -24.47 14.46 1.32
N ILE A 39 -24.12 13.47 2.13
CA ILE A 39 -24.70 12.11 2.06
C ILE A 39 -26.19 12.15 2.38
N GLU A 40 -26.62 12.88 3.40
CA GLU A 40 -28.03 13.02 3.75
C GLU A 40 -28.82 13.69 2.63
N LYS A 41 -28.28 14.76 2.02
CA LYS A 41 -28.90 15.44 0.87
C LYS A 41 -29.05 14.50 -0.31
N GLN A 42 -27.98 13.80 -0.68
CA GLN A 42 -27.99 12.86 -1.82
C GLN A 42 -28.94 11.69 -1.56
N PHE A 43 -28.99 11.18 -0.33
CA PHE A 43 -29.91 10.09 0.03
C PHE A 43 -31.38 10.50 -0.10
N LYS A 44 -31.75 11.74 0.28
CA LYS A 44 -33.11 12.25 0.09
C LYS A 44 -33.49 12.28 -1.39
N VAL A 45 -32.59 12.71 -2.27
CA VAL A 45 -32.80 12.70 -3.72
C VAL A 45 -33.02 11.27 -4.23
N ILE A 46 -32.15 10.33 -3.84
CA ILE A 46 -32.27 8.92 -4.26
C ILE A 46 -33.62 8.33 -3.77
N LYS A 47 -34.00 8.60 -2.53
CA LYS A 47 -35.25 8.10 -1.97
C LYS A 47 -36.47 8.62 -2.75
N ALA A 48 -36.53 9.91 -3.06
CA ALA A 48 -37.60 10.49 -3.86
C ALA A 48 -37.66 9.86 -5.25
N LEU A 49 -36.52 9.69 -5.92
CA LEU A 49 -36.47 9.04 -7.23
C LEU A 49 -36.92 7.56 -7.19
N PHE A 50 -36.63 6.84 -6.10
CA PHE A 50 -37.14 5.47 -5.94
C PHE A 50 -38.68 5.43 -5.77
N GLU A 51 -39.25 6.44 -5.15
CA GLU A 51 -40.73 6.54 -5.00
C GLU A 51 -41.42 6.81 -6.35
N GLU A 52 -40.82 7.63 -7.20
CA GLU A 52 -41.32 8.01 -8.52
C GLU A 52 -41.12 6.93 -9.60
N ALA A 53 -40.01 6.15 -9.50
CA ALA A 53 -39.65 5.17 -10.52
C ALA A 53 -40.58 3.95 -10.54
N ASP A 54 -40.82 3.37 -11.70
CA ASP A 54 -41.55 2.09 -11.88
C ASP A 54 -40.63 0.90 -11.62
N GLU A 55 -39.37 0.99 -12.03
CA GLU A 55 -38.32 -0.03 -11.89
C GLU A 55 -36.97 0.60 -11.55
N ILE A 56 -36.15 -0.11 -10.80
CA ILE A 56 -34.80 0.30 -10.44
C ILE A 56 -33.79 -0.57 -11.15
N VAL A 57 -32.78 0.03 -11.77
CA VAL A 57 -31.60 -0.69 -12.29
C VAL A 57 -30.40 -0.47 -11.35
N ASN A 58 -29.96 -1.54 -10.71
CA ASN A 58 -28.77 -1.53 -9.89
C ASN A 58 -27.52 -1.60 -10.79
N CYS A 59 -26.81 -0.48 -10.92
CA CYS A 59 -25.60 -0.32 -11.73
C CYS A 59 -24.33 -0.25 -10.87
N GLY A 60 -24.34 -0.80 -9.66
CA GLY A 60 -23.12 -0.86 -8.82
C GLY A 60 -22.03 -1.74 -9.44
N ASP A 61 -20.79 -1.59 -8.95
CA ASP A 61 -19.66 -2.39 -9.43
C ASP A 61 -19.96 -3.90 -9.39
N ALA A 62 -19.40 -4.65 -10.33
CA ALA A 62 -19.64 -6.09 -10.50
C ALA A 62 -18.87 -6.91 -9.46
N GLY A 63 -19.16 -6.72 -8.16
CA GLY A 63 -18.49 -7.38 -7.06
C GLY A 63 -19.27 -7.32 -5.75
N GLN A 64 -18.75 -8.03 -4.71
CA GLN A 64 -19.38 -8.11 -3.39
C GLN A 64 -19.63 -6.72 -2.75
N GLU A 65 -18.67 -5.79 -2.92
CA GLU A 65 -18.75 -4.45 -2.31
C GLU A 65 -19.78 -3.57 -3.01
N GLY A 66 -19.80 -3.59 -4.35
CA GLY A 66 -20.79 -2.87 -5.15
C GLY A 66 -22.20 -3.36 -4.85
N GLU A 67 -22.40 -4.67 -4.78
CA GLU A 67 -23.70 -5.27 -4.44
C GLU A 67 -24.15 -4.87 -3.03
N LEU A 68 -23.26 -4.94 -2.04
CA LEU A 68 -23.56 -4.57 -0.66
C LEU A 68 -23.95 -3.10 -0.52
N ILE A 69 -23.19 -2.18 -1.13
CA ILE A 69 -23.44 -0.74 -1.06
C ILE A 69 -24.81 -0.40 -1.62
N GLN A 70 -25.13 -0.91 -2.82
CA GLN A 70 -26.40 -0.60 -3.49
C GLN A 70 -27.60 -1.15 -2.72
N ARG A 71 -27.54 -2.41 -2.26
CA ARG A 71 -28.63 -3.00 -1.47
C ARG A 71 -28.85 -2.31 -0.14
N TRP A 72 -27.78 -1.84 0.52
CA TRP A 72 -27.94 -1.06 1.75
C TRP A 72 -28.64 0.27 1.52
N VAL A 73 -28.38 0.94 0.38
CA VAL A 73 -29.09 2.19 0.03
C VAL A 73 -30.57 1.91 -0.23
N MET A 74 -30.89 0.88 -1.03
CA MET A 74 -32.27 0.47 -1.31
C MET A 74 -33.01 0.05 -0.02
N GLN A 75 -32.37 -0.75 0.82
CA GLN A 75 -32.92 -1.18 2.12
C GLN A 75 -33.16 0.03 3.05
N LYS A 76 -32.22 0.99 3.10
CA LYS A 76 -32.36 2.18 3.95
C LYS A 76 -33.46 3.12 3.44
N ALA A 77 -33.69 3.17 2.14
CA ALA A 77 -34.76 3.93 1.51
C ALA A 77 -36.14 3.24 1.60
N ASP A 78 -36.19 1.98 2.10
CA ASP A 78 -37.37 1.11 2.09
C ASP A 78 -37.95 0.90 0.67
N CYS A 79 -37.05 0.75 -0.31
CA CYS A 79 -37.45 0.57 -1.72
C CYS A 79 -38.18 -0.76 -1.91
N LYS A 80 -39.40 -0.71 -2.46
CA LYS A 80 -40.26 -1.87 -2.78
C LYS A 80 -40.40 -2.11 -4.28
N LYS A 81 -39.75 -1.29 -5.08
CA LYS A 81 -39.85 -1.37 -6.54
C LYS A 81 -39.15 -2.61 -7.08
N PRO A 82 -39.54 -3.14 -8.23
CA PRO A 82 -38.79 -4.17 -8.93
C PRO A 82 -37.37 -3.69 -9.21
N VAL A 83 -36.38 -4.58 -8.99
CA VAL A 83 -34.97 -4.24 -9.20
C VAL A 83 -34.34 -5.21 -10.18
N LYS A 84 -33.72 -4.66 -11.21
CA LYS A 84 -32.84 -5.38 -12.14
C LYS A 84 -31.36 -5.04 -11.90
N ARG A 85 -30.49 -5.92 -12.31
CA ARG A 85 -29.06 -5.79 -12.12
C ARG A 85 -28.34 -5.68 -13.47
N LEU A 86 -27.61 -4.57 -13.65
CA LEU A 86 -26.62 -4.41 -14.69
C LEU A 86 -25.30 -5.03 -14.21
N TRP A 87 -24.80 -6.04 -14.90
CA TRP A 87 -23.54 -6.74 -14.55
C TRP A 87 -22.51 -6.57 -15.66
N ILE A 88 -21.62 -5.62 -15.49
CA ILE A 88 -20.53 -5.32 -16.44
C ILE A 88 -19.23 -5.02 -15.68
N SER A 89 -18.10 -5.47 -16.22
CA SER A 89 -16.74 -5.17 -15.73
C SER A 89 -15.98 -4.18 -16.63
N SER A 90 -16.60 -3.72 -17.71
CA SER A 90 -16.06 -2.71 -18.62
C SER A 90 -17.08 -1.58 -18.81
N LEU A 91 -16.58 -0.32 -18.80
CA LEU A 91 -17.40 0.89 -18.99
C LEU A 91 -17.32 1.42 -20.42
N THR A 92 -17.10 0.53 -21.39
CA THR A 92 -17.18 0.90 -22.81
C THR A 92 -18.64 1.05 -23.24
N ASP A 93 -18.93 1.95 -24.19
CA ASP A 93 -20.28 2.17 -24.69
C ASP A 93 -20.93 0.87 -25.18
N GLU A 94 -20.16 -0.01 -25.81
CA GLU A 94 -20.59 -1.32 -26.27
C GLU A 94 -20.98 -2.22 -25.10
N SER A 95 -20.10 -2.35 -24.08
CA SER A 95 -20.38 -3.15 -22.89
C SER A 95 -21.57 -2.62 -22.10
N ILE A 96 -21.72 -1.30 -22.00
CA ILE A 96 -22.88 -0.67 -21.34
C ILE A 96 -24.16 -1.00 -22.10
N ARG A 97 -24.19 -0.77 -23.43
CA ARG A 97 -25.40 -1.06 -24.26
C ARG A 97 -25.79 -2.54 -24.18
N LYS A 98 -24.80 -3.44 -24.32
CA LYS A 98 -25.01 -4.87 -24.19
C LYS A 98 -25.54 -5.22 -22.80
N GLY A 99 -24.93 -4.70 -21.74
CA GLY A 99 -25.38 -4.95 -20.37
C GLY A 99 -26.81 -4.52 -20.10
N PHE A 100 -27.24 -3.36 -20.64
CA PHE A 100 -28.63 -2.92 -20.55
C PHE A 100 -29.59 -3.80 -21.35
N SER A 101 -29.16 -4.44 -22.43
CA SER A 101 -29.98 -5.42 -23.16
C SER A 101 -30.06 -6.78 -22.44
N GLU A 102 -29.18 -7.06 -21.49
CA GLU A 102 -29.03 -8.33 -20.77
C GLU A 102 -29.21 -8.17 -19.24
N LEU A 103 -30.10 -7.25 -18.81
CA LEU A 103 -30.39 -7.03 -17.39
C LEU A 103 -30.90 -8.31 -16.72
N ARG A 104 -30.37 -8.60 -15.55
CA ARG A 104 -30.67 -9.80 -14.79
C ARG A 104 -31.53 -9.50 -13.55
N PRO A 105 -32.30 -10.45 -13.04
CA PRO A 105 -32.96 -10.30 -11.76
C PRO A 105 -31.97 -10.04 -10.61
N GLN A 106 -32.32 -9.12 -9.72
CA GLN A 106 -31.49 -8.83 -8.53
C GLN A 106 -31.23 -10.08 -7.66
N SER A 107 -32.22 -11.00 -7.59
CA SER A 107 -32.14 -12.24 -6.81
C SER A 107 -31.03 -13.19 -7.25
N ASP A 108 -30.55 -13.11 -8.51
CA ASP A 108 -29.41 -13.92 -8.98
C ASP A 108 -28.14 -13.64 -8.19
N PHE A 109 -28.07 -12.46 -7.59
CA PHE A 109 -26.90 -11.95 -6.85
C PHE A 109 -27.06 -11.99 -5.32
N ASP A 110 -28.07 -12.71 -4.80
CA ASP A 110 -28.30 -12.82 -3.36
C ASP A 110 -27.14 -13.45 -2.62
N SER A 111 -26.55 -14.52 -3.16
CA SER A 111 -25.38 -15.16 -2.56
C SER A 111 -24.16 -14.24 -2.50
N LEU A 112 -23.94 -13.41 -3.52
CA LEU A 112 -22.90 -12.41 -3.57
C LEU A 112 -23.12 -11.33 -2.49
N TYR A 113 -24.36 -10.85 -2.36
CA TYR A 113 -24.76 -9.91 -1.31
C TYR A 113 -24.52 -10.50 0.08
N PHE A 114 -24.94 -11.75 0.33
CA PHE A 114 -24.74 -12.40 1.63
C PHE A 114 -23.25 -12.63 1.95
N ALA A 115 -22.41 -12.91 0.96
CA ALA A 115 -20.97 -12.98 1.16
C ALA A 115 -20.40 -11.61 1.57
N GLY A 116 -20.76 -10.53 0.88
CA GLY A 116 -20.36 -9.17 1.23
C GLY A 116 -20.86 -8.72 2.60
N LEU A 117 -22.13 -9.02 2.93
CA LEU A 117 -22.73 -8.74 4.24
C LEU A 117 -22.02 -9.51 5.38
N SER A 118 -21.75 -10.79 5.18
CA SER A 118 -21.05 -11.64 6.15
C SER A 118 -19.64 -11.11 6.45
N ARG A 119 -18.93 -10.67 5.42
CA ARG A 119 -17.62 -9.98 5.57
C ARG A 119 -17.75 -8.72 6.41
N ALA A 120 -18.69 -7.83 6.08
CA ALA A 120 -18.88 -6.58 6.79
C ALA A 120 -19.24 -6.80 8.27
N ILE A 121 -20.14 -7.75 8.56
CA ILE A 121 -20.50 -8.14 9.91
C ILE A 121 -19.28 -8.73 10.64
N GLY A 122 -18.54 -9.62 10.00
CA GLY A 122 -17.35 -10.24 10.56
C GLY A 122 -16.30 -9.22 10.99
N ASP A 123 -15.93 -8.32 10.09
CA ASP A 123 -14.94 -7.28 10.37
C ASP A 123 -15.43 -6.32 11.47
N TRP A 124 -16.75 -6.00 11.51
CA TRP A 124 -17.35 -5.20 12.58
C TRP A 124 -17.32 -5.91 13.95
N VAL A 125 -17.78 -7.16 14.03
CA VAL A 125 -17.87 -7.91 15.29
C VAL A 125 -16.48 -8.16 15.85
N LEU A 126 -15.55 -8.64 15.04
CA LEU A 126 -14.17 -8.87 15.48
C LEU A 126 -13.49 -7.53 15.88
N GLY A 127 -13.57 -6.53 15.03
CA GLY A 127 -12.89 -5.26 15.24
C GLY A 127 -13.32 -4.55 16.52
N ILE A 128 -14.63 -4.47 16.79
CA ILE A 128 -15.17 -3.80 17.98
C ILE A 128 -14.86 -4.57 19.23
N ASN A 129 -15.15 -5.89 19.26
CA ASN A 129 -14.95 -6.70 20.45
C ASN A 129 -13.47 -6.82 20.81
N ALA A 130 -12.62 -7.20 19.87
CA ALA A 130 -11.19 -7.34 20.13
C ALA A 130 -10.54 -6.01 20.51
N THR A 131 -10.85 -4.91 19.80
CA THR A 131 -10.29 -3.58 20.13
C THR A 131 -10.68 -3.15 21.55
N ARG A 132 -11.96 -3.24 21.93
CA ARG A 132 -12.40 -2.87 23.29
C ARG A 132 -11.80 -3.78 24.35
N LEU A 133 -11.81 -5.08 24.12
CA LEU A 133 -11.27 -6.09 25.04
C LEU A 133 -9.79 -5.85 25.33
N PHE A 134 -8.95 -5.79 24.29
CA PHE A 134 -7.52 -5.55 24.46
C PHE A 134 -7.23 -4.18 25.06
N THR A 135 -7.97 -3.14 24.66
CA THR A 135 -7.82 -1.79 25.23
C THR A 135 -8.13 -1.75 26.71
N LEU A 136 -9.21 -2.37 27.15
CA LEU A 136 -9.62 -2.37 28.57
C LEU A 136 -8.73 -3.27 29.43
N LYS A 137 -8.30 -4.42 28.89
CA LYS A 137 -7.48 -5.39 29.62
C LYS A 137 -6.03 -4.93 29.74
N TYR A 138 -5.43 -4.47 28.62
CA TYR A 138 -3.98 -4.20 28.52
C TYR A 138 -3.61 -2.74 28.25
N GLY A 139 -4.58 -1.90 27.90
CA GLY A 139 -4.30 -0.48 27.61
C GLY A 139 -4.03 0.35 28.86
N GLN A 140 -3.17 1.38 28.72
CA GLN A 140 -2.95 2.43 29.72
C GLN A 140 -3.20 3.80 29.11
N ASN A 141 -3.45 4.81 29.94
CA ASN A 141 -3.54 6.23 29.56
C ASN A 141 -4.51 6.52 28.40
N ARG A 142 -5.65 5.83 28.32
CA ARG A 142 -6.66 5.95 27.27
C ARG A 142 -6.16 5.61 25.84
N ASN A 143 -5.04 4.90 25.71
CA ASN A 143 -4.55 4.45 24.41
C ASN A 143 -5.39 3.29 23.90
N ILE A 144 -5.97 3.46 22.70
CA ILE A 144 -6.76 2.42 22.07
C ILE A 144 -5.82 1.39 21.44
N LEU A 145 -5.94 0.13 21.89
CA LEU A 145 -5.24 -1.02 21.29
C LEU A 145 -6.13 -1.62 20.20
N SER A 146 -5.95 -1.14 19.00
CA SER A 146 -6.75 -1.56 17.85
C SER A 146 -6.31 -2.93 17.36
N VAL A 147 -7.27 -3.87 17.32
CA VAL A 147 -7.09 -5.25 16.84
C VAL A 147 -8.08 -5.52 15.71
N GLY A 148 -7.64 -6.18 14.66
CA GLY A 148 -8.49 -6.49 13.51
C GLY A 148 -7.86 -7.52 12.58
N ARG A 149 -8.71 -8.19 11.78
CA ARG A 149 -8.35 -9.31 10.90
C ARG A 149 -7.23 -9.03 9.91
N VAL A 150 -7.10 -7.80 9.44
CA VAL A 150 -6.06 -7.40 8.47
C VAL A 150 -4.96 -6.61 9.16
N GLN A 151 -5.33 -5.67 10.03
CA GLN A 151 -4.40 -4.77 10.71
C GLN A 151 -3.40 -5.53 11.60
N THR A 152 -3.87 -6.49 12.38
CA THR A 152 -3.02 -7.22 13.33
C THR A 152 -2.00 -8.12 12.62
N PRO A 153 -2.36 -8.94 11.63
CA PRO A 153 -1.36 -9.71 10.87
C PRO A 153 -0.37 -8.81 10.11
N THR A 154 -0.82 -7.66 9.59
CA THR A 154 0.10 -6.70 8.95
C THR A 154 1.13 -6.15 9.94
N LEU A 155 0.72 -5.80 11.16
CA LEU A 155 1.64 -5.41 12.21
C LEU A 155 2.57 -6.57 12.60
N ALA A 156 2.04 -7.78 12.69
CA ALA A 156 2.82 -8.97 13.02
C ALA A 156 3.94 -9.24 12.02
N LEU A 157 3.73 -9.02 10.71
CA LEU A 157 4.79 -9.12 9.70
C LEU A 157 5.96 -8.18 10.02
N ILE A 158 5.67 -6.93 10.38
CA ILE A 158 6.71 -5.93 10.70
C ILE A 158 7.43 -6.30 12.00
N VAL A 159 6.69 -6.69 13.03
CA VAL A 159 7.26 -7.08 14.34
C VAL A 159 8.13 -8.32 14.21
N THR A 160 7.68 -9.34 13.48
CA THR A 160 8.46 -10.56 13.23
C THR A 160 9.76 -10.22 12.49
N ARG A 161 9.69 -9.42 11.43
CA ARG A 161 10.87 -8.97 10.68
C ARG A 161 11.83 -8.17 11.57
N GLN A 162 11.32 -7.32 12.46
CA GLN A 162 12.14 -6.58 13.41
C GLN A 162 12.87 -7.53 14.37
N LYS A 163 12.17 -8.53 14.90
CA LYS A 163 12.76 -9.54 15.78
C LYS A 163 13.81 -10.41 15.06
N GLU A 164 13.57 -10.75 13.80
CA GLU A 164 14.57 -11.44 12.95
C GLU A 164 15.85 -10.62 12.80
N ILE A 165 15.71 -9.30 12.59
CA ILE A 165 16.85 -8.38 12.48
C ILE A 165 17.56 -8.22 13.81
N ASP A 166 16.80 -7.98 14.89
CA ASP A 166 17.37 -7.70 16.23
C ASP A 166 18.08 -8.93 16.84
N ASN A 167 17.60 -10.15 16.51
CA ASN A 167 18.18 -11.40 16.98
C ASN A 167 19.17 -12.02 15.98
N PHE A 168 19.44 -11.36 14.86
CA PHE A 168 20.31 -11.89 13.84
C PHE A 168 21.76 -11.97 14.34
N LYS A 169 22.35 -13.14 14.21
CA LYS A 169 23.76 -13.36 14.49
C LYS A 169 24.50 -13.43 13.16
N ALA A 170 25.39 -12.47 12.95
CA ALA A 170 26.22 -12.45 11.77
C ALA A 170 27.28 -13.56 11.85
N GLU A 171 27.40 -14.31 10.77
CA GLU A 171 28.39 -15.40 10.61
C GLU A 171 29.31 -15.04 9.45
N ASP A 172 30.59 -15.23 9.65
CA ASP A 172 31.58 -15.03 8.61
C ASP A 172 31.62 -16.26 7.70
N TYR A 173 31.84 -16.01 6.42
CA TYR A 173 32.04 -17.04 5.40
C TYR A 173 33.04 -16.53 4.36
N TRP A 174 33.62 -17.46 3.61
CA TRP A 174 34.65 -17.14 2.62
C TRP A 174 34.22 -17.63 1.25
N GLU A 175 34.36 -16.76 0.25
CA GLU A 175 34.12 -17.09 -1.16
C GLU A 175 35.48 -17.16 -1.87
N LEU A 176 35.71 -18.26 -2.58
CA LEU A 176 36.84 -18.42 -3.49
C LEU A 176 36.44 -17.92 -4.88
N LYS A 177 37.23 -17.03 -5.42
CA LYS A 177 37.06 -16.43 -6.76
C LYS A 177 38.38 -16.51 -7.50
N THR A 178 38.31 -16.45 -8.81
CA THR A 178 39.50 -16.27 -9.64
C THR A 178 39.23 -15.32 -10.79
N VAL A 179 40.26 -14.62 -11.21
CA VAL A 179 40.23 -13.77 -12.41
C VAL A 179 40.97 -14.48 -13.51
N TYR A 180 40.31 -14.70 -14.65
CA TYR A 180 40.89 -15.25 -15.86
C TYR A 180 40.46 -14.42 -17.07
N ARG A 181 41.42 -13.90 -17.85
CA ARG A 181 41.15 -12.98 -18.98
C ARG A 181 40.24 -11.81 -18.59
N ASP A 182 40.54 -11.15 -17.47
CA ASP A 182 39.80 -10.00 -16.90
C ASP A 182 38.36 -10.31 -16.47
N VAL A 183 37.96 -11.60 -16.47
CA VAL A 183 36.63 -12.04 -16.01
C VAL A 183 36.74 -12.67 -14.64
N VAL A 184 35.84 -12.27 -13.73
CA VAL A 184 35.72 -12.88 -12.41
C VAL A 184 34.88 -14.14 -12.48
N PHE A 185 35.49 -15.25 -12.12
CA PHE A 185 34.84 -16.54 -11.94
C PHE A 185 34.62 -16.81 -10.46
N ASN A 186 33.39 -17.09 -10.06
CA ASN A 186 33.06 -17.46 -8.69
C ASN A 186 33.02 -18.97 -8.55
N LEU A 187 33.36 -19.49 -7.36
CA LEU A 187 33.23 -20.93 -7.08
C LEU A 187 31.82 -21.43 -7.44
N ALA A 188 31.71 -22.48 -8.20
CA ALA A 188 30.44 -22.95 -8.76
C ALA A 188 29.49 -23.52 -7.68
N LYS A 189 30.03 -24.16 -6.66
CA LYS A 189 29.26 -24.76 -5.57
C LYS A 189 29.80 -24.38 -4.20
N GLY A 190 28.91 -23.82 -3.37
CA GLY A 190 29.17 -23.61 -1.96
C GLY A 190 29.98 -22.35 -1.63
N ARG A 191 30.21 -22.21 -0.36
CA ARG A 191 31.06 -21.22 0.31
C ARG A 191 31.79 -21.93 1.43
N PHE A 192 32.89 -21.40 1.89
CA PHE A 192 33.63 -21.98 3.01
C PHE A 192 33.16 -21.35 4.33
N GLU A 193 33.00 -22.18 5.34
CA GLU A 193 32.59 -21.78 6.69
C GLU A 193 33.80 -21.50 7.60
N SER A 194 35.03 -21.82 7.14
CA SER A 194 36.26 -21.48 7.86
C SER A 194 37.34 -20.95 6.91
N GLU A 195 38.15 -20.05 7.43
CA GLU A 195 39.24 -19.40 6.70
C GLU A 195 40.31 -20.42 6.28
N GLU A 196 40.62 -21.39 7.16
CA GLU A 196 41.62 -22.42 6.89
C GLU A 196 41.27 -23.24 5.66
N LYS A 197 39.99 -23.68 5.55
CA LYS A 197 39.53 -24.46 4.38
C LYS A 197 39.57 -23.65 3.09
N ALA A 198 39.21 -22.36 3.20
CA ALA A 198 39.25 -21.45 2.03
C ALA A 198 40.71 -21.20 1.60
N GLN A 199 41.63 -21.00 2.54
CA GLN A 199 43.04 -20.78 2.28
C GLN A 199 43.71 -22.04 1.74
N GLN A 200 43.35 -23.22 2.26
CA GLN A 200 43.82 -24.51 1.71
C GLN A 200 43.41 -24.66 0.25
N ALA A 201 42.15 -24.43 -0.06
CA ALA A 201 41.66 -24.50 -1.46
C ALA A 201 42.36 -23.47 -2.36
N LEU A 202 42.60 -22.24 -1.84
CA LEU A 202 43.39 -21.23 -2.56
C LEU A 202 44.79 -21.69 -2.87
N ASN A 203 45.52 -22.25 -1.88
CA ASN A 203 46.90 -22.71 -2.03
C ASN A 203 46.99 -23.88 -3.06
N GLU A 204 45.99 -24.79 -3.04
CA GLU A 204 45.94 -25.92 -3.99
C GLU A 204 45.82 -25.45 -5.45
N ILE A 205 45.15 -24.34 -5.73
CA ILE A 205 44.92 -23.87 -7.10
C ILE A 205 45.86 -22.78 -7.56
N SER A 206 46.59 -22.13 -6.64
CA SER A 206 47.40 -20.93 -6.95
C SER A 206 48.56 -21.22 -7.92
N THR A 207 49.04 -22.44 -7.99
CA THR A 207 50.12 -22.86 -8.90
C THR A 207 49.62 -23.62 -10.12
N LEU A 208 48.33 -23.95 -10.18
CA LEU A 208 47.76 -24.72 -11.25
C LEU A 208 47.15 -23.77 -12.32
N PRO A 209 47.12 -24.19 -13.60
CA PRO A 209 46.45 -23.40 -14.62
C PRO A 209 44.92 -23.45 -14.43
N PHE A 210 44.27 -22.42 -14.89
CA PHE A 210 42.79 -22.40 -15.03
C PHE A 210 42.44 -22.90 -16.42
N SER A 211 41.46 -23.77 -16.52
CA SER A 211 41.01 -24.33 -17.79
C SER A 211 39.51 -24.16 -17.98
N ILE A 212 39.05 -23.76 -19.16
CA ILE A 212 37.65 -23.68 -19.51
C ILE A 212 37.13 -25.09 -19.83
N VAL A 213 36.10 -25.53 -19.09
CA VAL A 213 35.53 -26.88 -19.21
C VAL A 213 34.30 -26.91 -20.11
N ASP A 214 33.51 -25.83 -20.07
CA ASP A 214 32.24 -25.73 -20.82
C ASP A 214 31.91 -24.26 -21.06
N CYS A 215 31.40 -23.96 -22.26
CA CYS A 215 30.94 -22.63 -22.63
C CYS A 215 29.60 -22.75 -23.37
N LYS A 216 28.50 -22.35 -22.73
CA LYS A 216 27.16 -22.50 -23.29
C LYS A 216 26.45 -21.17 -23.37
N THR A 217 26.03 -20.79 -24.57
CA THR A 217 25.18 -19.65 -24.82
C THR A 217 23.75 -20.09 -25.09
N LYS A 218 22.80 -19.47 -24.37
CA LYS A 218 21.37 -19.72 -24.58
C LYS A 218 20.67 -18.41 -24.88
N ARG A 219 19.90 -18.38 -25.99
CA ARG A 219 18.99 -17.31 -26.30
C ARG A 219 17.81 -17.33 -25.32
N GLY A 220 17.61 -16.25 -24.61
CA GLY A 220 16.47 -16.01 -23.72
C GLY A 220 15.59 -14.87 -24.19
N LYS A 221 14.33 -14.84 -23.72
CA LYS A 221 13.38 -13.75 -23.92
C LYS A 221 12.86 -13.29 -22.59
N GLU A 222 12.80 -11.98 -22.40
CA GLU A 222 12.25 -11.32 -21.22
C GLU A 222 11.02 -10.52 -21.64
N SER A 223 9.86 -10.95 -21.15
CA SER A 223 8.60 -10.26 -21.47
C SER A 223 8.47 -8.95 -20.70
N ALA A 224 7.76 -8.00 -21.30
CA ALA A 224 7.40 -6.76 -20.63
C ALA A 224 6.70 -7.04 -19.30
N PRO A 225 6.93 -6.19 -18.27
CA PRO A 225 6.18 -6.29 -17.04
C PRO A 225 4.69 -6.07 -17.30
N ARG A 226 3.84 -6.77 -16.54
CA ARG A 226 2.38 -6.66 -16.68
C ARG A 226 1.90 -5.25 -16.41
N LEU A 227 0.71 -4.92 -16.91
CA LEU A 227 0.03 -3.66 -16.59
C LEU A 227 -0.12 -3.49 -15.08
N PHE A 228 -0.41 -2.28 -14.64
CA PHE A 228 -0.56 -1.99 -13.23
C PHE A 228 -1.95 -2.37 -12.71
N ASP A 229 -1.96 -3.08 -11.58
CA ASP A 229 -2.97 -2.98 -10.56
C ASP A 229 -2.57 -1.91 -9.53
N LEU A 230 -3.44 -1.62 -8.55
CA LEU A 230 -3.14 -0.61 -7.55
C LEU A 230 -1.89 -0.95 -6.72
N THR A 231 -1.74 -2.20 -6.30
CA THR A 231 -0.62 -2.64 -5.45
C THR A 231 0.71 -2.50 -6.16
N SER A 232 0.82 -2.99 -7.39
CA SER A 232 2.05 -2.90 -8.18
C SER A 232 2.43 -1.44 -8.50
N LEU A 233 1.44 -0.57 -8.76
CA LEU A 233 1.68 0.85 -8.94
C LEU A 233 2.22 1.50 -7.65
N GLN A 234 1.62 1.21 -6.49
CA GLN A 234 2.09 1.70 -5.19
C GLN A 234 3.52 1.23 -4.88
N VAL A 235 3.84 -0.03 -5.16
CA VAL A 235 5.18 -0.60 -4.97
C VAL A 235 6.22 0.13 -5.82
N GLU A 236 5.94 0.31 -7.10
CA GLU A 236 6.87 0.98 -8.01
C GLU A 236 7.03 2.48 -7.69
N CYS A 237 5.94 3.18 -7.34
CA CYS A 237 6.01 4.57 -6.89
C CYS A 237 6.81 4.72 -5.59
N ASN A 238 6.65 3.78 -4.65
CA ASN A 238 7.44 3.77 -3.42
C ASN A 238 8.93 3.52 -3.70
N LYS A 239 9.26 2.55 -4.57
CA LYS A 239 10.63 2.23 -4.96
C LYS A 239 11.30 3.43 -5.64
N LYS A 240 10.65 4.02 -6.66
CA LYS A 240 11.24 5.05 -7.51
C LYS A 240 11.21 6.45 -6.90
N TYR A 241 10.09 6.83 -6.27
CA TYR A 241 9.87 8.20 -5.79
C TYR A 241 9.77 8.31 -4.26
N GLY A 242 9.70 7.19 -3.53
CA GLY A 242 9.50 7.19 -2.08
C GLY A 242 8.08 7.56 -1.64
N PHE A 243 7.11 7.61 -2.58
CA PHE A 243 5.72 7.91 -2.26
C PHE A 243 5.13 6.83 -1.34
N SER A 244 4.29 7.25 -0.39
CA SER A 244 3.55 6.32 0.43
C SER A 244 2.44 5.63 -0.38
N ALA A 245 1.90 4.54 0.15
CA ALA A 245 0.76 3.84 -0.46
C ALA A 245 -0.47 4.76 -0.56
N ASP A 246 -0.74 5.56 0.48
CA ASP A 246 -1.85 6.52 0.51
C ASP A 246 -1.64 7.69 -0.46
N GLU A 247 -0.43 8.23 -0.51
CA GLU A 247 -0.07 9.29 -1.44
C GLU A 247 -0.24 8.84 -2.90
N THR A 248 0.27 7.65 -3.25
CA THR A 248 0.09 7.07 -4.59
C THR A 248 -1.39 6.88 -4.91
N LEU A 249 -2.19 6.36 -3.97
CA LEU A 249 -3.63 6.20 -4.16
C LEU A 249 -4.34 7.53 -4.41
N ARG A 250 -4.00 8.58 -3.65
CA ARG A 250 -4.58 9.92 -3.86
C ARG A 250 -4.21 10.50 -5.22
N LEU A 251 -2.97 10.34 -5.65
CA LEU A 251 -2.48 10.85 -6.95
C LEU A 251 -3.17 10.13 -8.12
N ILE A 252 -3.23 8.80 -8.10
CA ILE A 252 -3.90 8.04 -9.18
C ILE A 252 -5.41 8.24 -9.16
N GLN A 253 -6.04 8.42 -8.00
CA GLN A 253 -7.45 8.77 -7.88
C GLN A 253 -7.73 10.15 -8.52
N SER A 254 -6.88 11.14 -8.28
CA SER A 254 -6.96 12.46 -8.91
C SER A 254 -6.82 12.38 -10.44
N LEU A 255 -5.90 11.56 -10.95
CA LEU A 255 -5.74 11.33 -12.38
C LEU A 255 -6.98 10.67 -13.00
N TYR A 256 -7.60 9.73 -12.32
CA TYR A 256 -8.87 9.11 -12.71
C TYR A 256 -10.02 10.13 -12.76
N GLU A 257 -10.20 10.93 -11.72
CA GLU A 257 -11.25 11.96 -11.65
C GLU A 257 -11.10 13.02 -12.74
N LYS A 258 -9.86 13.30 -13.13
CA LYS A 258 -9.50 14.15 -14.28
C LYS A 258 -9.60 13.42 -15.64
N LYS A 259 -9.98 12.14 -15.66
CA LYS A 259 -10.14 11.29 -16.84
C LYS A 259 -8.85 10.97 -17.60
N PHE A 260 -7.68 11.08 -16.98
CA PHE A 260 -6.40 10.73 -17.63
C PHE A 260 -6.02 9.26 -17.47
N THR A 261 -6.57 8.57 -16.47
CA THR A 261 -6.37 7.13 -16.26
C THR A 261 -7.68 6.44 -16.01
N THR A 262 -7.71 5.11 -16.15
CA THR A 262 -8.85 4.27 -15.78
C THR A 262 -8.97 4.14 -14.27
N TYR A 263 -10.02 3.48 -13.79
CA TYR A 263 -10.32 3.34 -12.36
C TYR A 263 -9.13 2.73 -11.59
N PRO A 264 -8.69 3.33 -10.48
CA PRO A 264 -7.42 2.96 -9.87
C PRO A 264 -7.50 1.83 -8.84
N ARG A 265 -8.68 1.50 -8.30
CA ARG A 265 -8.81 0.52 -7.20
C ARG A 265 -9.05 -0.88 -7.73
N VAL A 266 -8.13 -1.35 -8.54
CA VAL A 266 -8.22 -2.64 -9.24
C VAL A 266 -7.17 -3.62 -8.71
N ASP A 267 -7.50 -4.90 -8.80
CA ASP A 267 -6.69 -6.04 -8.38
C ASP A 267 -6.17 -6.89 -9.54
N THR A 268 -6.49 -6.52 -10.77
CA THR A 268 -6.04 -7.21 -11.98
C THR A 268 -5.03 -6.42 -12.79
N THR A 269 -4.16 -7.13 -13.48
CA THR A 269 -3.15 -6.60 -14.40
C THR A 269 -3.52 -6.86 -15.86
N TYR A 270 -4.78 -7.23 -16.14
CA TYR A 270 -5.27 -7.61 -17.46
C TYR A 270 -6.32 -6.64 -17.98
N LEU A 271 -6.46 -6.60 -19.30
CA LEU A 271 -7.52 -5.90 -20.00
C LEU A 271 -8.58 -6.89 -20.48
N SER A 272 -9.82 -6.43 -20.59
CA SER A 272 -10.89 -7.14 -21.28
C SER A 272 -10.73 -7.05 -22.80
N ASP A 273 -11.27 -8.02 -23.50
CA ASP A 273 -11.14 -8.12 -24.98
C ASP A 273 -11.76 -6.93 -25.75
N ASP A 274 -12.81 -6.30 -25.20
CA ASP A 274 -13.46 -5.11 -25.73
C ASP A 274 -12.61 -3.84 -25.67
N MET A 275 -11.53 -3.87 -24.89
CA MET A 275 -10.53 -2.79 -24.87
C MET A 275 -9.59 -2.83 -26.08
N TYR A 276 -9.42 -4.00 -26.74
CA TYR A 276 -8.46 -4.14 -27.82
C TYR A 276 -8.66 -3.12 -28.97
N PRO A 277 -9.87 -2.89 -29.50
CA PRO A 277 -10.10 -1.91 -30.55
C PRO A 277 -9.78 -0.46 -30.15
N LYS A 278 -9.71 -0.17 -28.84
CA LYS A 278 -9.46 1.18 -28.32
C LYS A 278 -7.99 1.49 -28.10
N ILE A 279 -7.13 0.47 -28.15
CA ILE A 279 -5.69 0.65 -27.90
C ILE A 279 -5.03 1.65 -28.86
N PRO A 280 -5.28 1.63 -30.19
CA PRO A 280 -4.69 2.62 -31.08
C PRO A 280 -5.01 4.07 -30.68
N ALA A 281 -6.28 4.37 -30.39
CA ALA A 281 -6.70 5.72 -30.00
C ALA A 281 -6.07 6.17 -28.66
N ILE A 282 -5.84 5.24 -27.73
CA ILE A 282 -5.14 5.54 -26.47
C ILE A 282 -3.66 5.86 -26.76
N LEU A 283 -2.99 5.06 -27.60
CA LEU A 283 -1.58 5.30 -27.97
C LEU A 283 -1.39 6.63 -28.70
N GLU A 284 -2.31 7.01 -29.61
CA GLU A 284 -2.31 8.31 -30.29
C GLU A 284 -2.47 9.49 -29.33
N ALA A 285 -3.28 9.33 -28.28
CA ALA A 285 -3.48 10.37 -27.27
C ALA A 285 -2.23 10.60 -26.39
N LEU A 286 -1.29 9.67 -26.35
CA LEU A 286 -0.04 9.76 -25.59
C LEU A 286 1.01 10.65 -26.28
N ARG A 287 0.65 11.86 -26.69
CA ARG A 287 1.50 12.80 -27.45
C ARG A 287 2.90 13.02 -26.87
N PRO A 288 3.11 13.13 -25.53
CA PRO A 288 4.47 13.27 -24.97
C PRO A 288 5.38 12.07 -25.22
N TYR A 289 4.82 10.93 -25.62
CA TYR A 289 5.50 9.66 -25.89
C TYR A 289 5.44 9.29 -27.39
N ALA A 290 5.17 10.23 -28.28
CA ALA A 290 4.95 9.98 -29.71
C ALA A 290 6.10 9.20 -30.37
N SER A 291 7.37 9.46 -29.99
CA SER A 291 8.52 8.70 -30.49
C SER A 291 8.49 7.20 -30.13
N LEU A 292 7.83 6.84 -29.02
CA LEU A 292 7.68 5.46 -28.58
C LEU A 292 6.40 4.81 -29.16
N THR A 293 5.32 5.60 -29.34
CA THR A 293 4.05 5.05 -29.82
C THR A 293 3.99 4.92 -31.34
N ALA A 294 4.76 5.73 -32.11
CA ALA A 294 4.78 5.70 -33.57
C ALA A 294 5.08 4.28 -34.11
N THR A 295 6.11 3.63 -33.60
CA THR A 295 6.51 2.27 -34.01
C THR A 295 5.45 1.21 -33.75
N LEU A 296 4.56 1.43 -32.79
CA LEU A 296 3.43 0.55 -32.48
C LEU A 296 2.23 0.82 -33.39
N LEU A 297 1.99 2.09 -33.73
CA LEU A 297 0.89 2.53 -34.59
C LEU A 297 1.10 2.19 -36.06
N ASP A 298 2.36 2.13 -36.52
CA ASP A 298 2.73 1.71 -37.88
C ASP A 298 2.49 0.22 -38.16
N LYS A 299 2.23 -0.58 -37.12
CA LYS A 299 2.06 -2.02 -37.19
C LYS A 299 0.75 -2.46 -36.54
N LYS A 300 0.26 -3.64 -36.93
CA LYS A 300 -0.88 -4.24 -36.22
C LYS A 300 -0.44 -4.57 -34.78
N ILE A 301 -1.12 -3.99 -33.80
CA ILE A 301 -0.89 -4.23 -32.38
C ILE A 301 -1.22 -5.69 -32.05
N PRO A 302 -0.33 -6.45 -31.40
CA PRO A 302 -0.57 -7.86 -31.10
C PRO A 302 -1.65 -8.01 -29.99
N LYS A 303 -2.66 -8.86 -30.24
CA LYS A 303 -3.64 -9.26 -29.24
C LYS A 303 -3.08 -10.47 -28.47
N SER A 304 -2.45 -10.24 -27.35
CA SER A 304 -1.82 -11.29 -26.54
C SER A 304 -2.65 -11.64 -25.30
N LYS A 305 -2.79 -12.94 -24.99
CA LYS A 305 -3.37 -13.43 -23.72
C LYS A 305 -2.57 -12.98 -22.48
N LYS A 306 -1.35 -12.49 -22.64
CA LYS A 306 -0.57 -11.87 -21.56
C LYS A 306 -1.17 -10.52 -21.12
N ILE A 307 -1.93 -9.86 -22.00
CA ILE A 307 -2.52 -8.54 -21.80
C ILE A 307 -4.05 -8.63 -21.72
N PHE A 308 -4.69 -9.38 -22.64
CA PHE A 308 -6.15 -9.48 -22.76
C PHE A 308 -6.59 -10.86 -22.29
N ASP A 309 -7.34 -10.90 -21.18
CA ASP A 309 -7.88 -12.15 -20.62
C ASP A 309 -9.12 -11.84 -19.78
N ASN A 310 -10.32 -12.02 -20.37
CA ASN A 310 -11.59 -11.74 -19.70
C ASN A 310 -11.77 -12.55 -18.41
N ALA A 311 -11.20 -13.77 -18.33
CA ALA A 311 -11.34 -14.61 -17.14
C ALA A 311 -10.53 -14.09 -15.93
N LYS A 312 -9.59 -13.15 -16.17
CA LYS A 312 -8.76 -12.52 -15.14
C LYS A 312 -9.11 -11.06 -14.88
N VAL A 313 -10.13 -10.55 -15.55
CA VAL A 313 -10.72 -9.25 -15.22
C VAL A 313 -11.87 -9.50 -14.27
N THR A 314 -11.77 -8.89 -13.09
CA THR A 314 -12.78 -8.97 -12.03
C THR A 314 -13.82 -7.85 -12.20
N ASP A 315 -13.90 -6.93 -11.25
CA ASP A 315 -14.82 -5.80 -11.27
C ASP A 315 -14.43 -4.75 -12.32
N HIS A 316 -13.12 -4.56 -12.54
CA HIS A 316 -12.52 -3.59 -13.45
C HIS A 316 -11.25 -4.16 -14.07
N HIS A 317 -10.84 -3.64 -15.24
CA HIS A 317 -9.56 -3.97 -15.87
C HIS A 317 -8.37 -3.18 -15.26
N ALA A 318 -7.16 -3.52 -15.65
CA ALA A 318 -5.91 -2.87 -15.20
C ALA A 318 -5.91 -1.35 -15.36
N ILE A 319 -5.05 -0.67 -14.59
CA ILE A 319 -4.82 0.79 -14.67
C ILE A 319 -4.05 1.10 -15.95
N ILE A 320 -4.68 1.87 -16.84
CA ILE A 320 -4.08 2.33 -18.10
C ILE A 320 -4.41 3.81 -18.34
N PRO A 321 -3.69 4.51 -19.22
CA PRO A 321 -4.11 5.81 -19.70
C PRO A 321 -5.45 5.73 -20.46
N THR A 322 -6.15 6.85 -20.55
CA THR A 322 -7.32 7.00 -21.41
C THR A 322 -6.93 7.61 -22.76
N ASN A 323 -7.90 7.78 -23.64
CA ASN A 323 -7.72 8.53 -24.89
C ASN A 323 -7.74 10.06 -24.71
N VAL A 324 -7.66 10.57 -23.46
CA VAL A 324 -7.55 12.00 -23.15
C VAL A 324 -6.07 12.34 -22.99
N PRO A 325 -5.52 13.26 -23.83
CA PRO A 325 -4.13 13.67 -23.71
C PRO A 325 -3.83 14.29 -22.34
N PRO A 326 -2.66 14.02 -21.74
CA PRO A 326 -2.29 14.57 -20.45
C PRO A 326 -2.19 16.10 -20.51
N ALA A 327 -2.80 16.76 -19.53
CA ALA A 327 -2.81 18.22 -19.49
C ALA A 327 -1.57 18.82 -18.81
N SER A 328 -1.21 20.05 -19.22
CA SER A 328 -0.08 20.80 -18.67
C SER A 328 -0.21 21.14 -17.19
N TYR A 329 -1.44 21.27 -16.67
CA TYR A 329 -1.77 21.66 -15.29
C TYR A 329 -1.61 20.53 -14.25
N LEU A 330 -1.23 19.34 -14.64
CA LEU A 330 -0.94 18.26 -13.69
C LEU A 330 0.22 18.64 -12.76
N SER A 331 0.10 18.32 -11.48
CA SER A 331 1.21 18.51 -10.53
C SER A 331 2.43 17.66 -10.92
N ILE A 332 3.57 17.98 -10.34
CA ILE A 332 4.82 17.22 -10.59
C ILE A 332 4.65 15.77 -10.17
N GLU A 333 3.99 15.53 -9.04
CA GLU A 333 3.74 14.20 -8.50
C GLU A 333 2.74 13.43 -9.37
N GLU A 334 1.67 14.08 -9.83
CA GLU A 334 0.71 13.48 -10.77
C GLU A 334 1.40 13.10 -12.09
N LYS A 335 2.26 13.98 -12.63
CA LYS A 335 3.05 13.69 -13.84
C LYS A 335 3.95 12.48 -13.66
N LYS A 336 4.59 12.31 -12.49
CA LYS A 336 5.40 11.12 -12.17
C LYS A 336 4.60 9.84 -12.19
N VAL A 337 3.42 9.84 -11.55
CA VAL A 337 2.53 8.66 -11.52
C VAL A 337 1.98 8.37 -12.91
N TYR A 338 1.57 9.41 -13.65
CA TYR A 338 1.08 9.26 -15.03
C TYR A 338 2.16 8.69 -15.95
N ASP A 339 3.42 9.19 -15.88
CA ASP A 339 4.55 8.68 -16.67
C ASP A 339 4.77 7.18 -16.42
N MET A 340 4.66 6.74 -15.16
CA MET A 340 4.78 5.31 -14.85
C MET A 340 3.69 4.48 -15.51
N VAL A 341 2.44 4.94 -15.44
CA VAL A 341 1.29 4.25 -16.04
C VAL A 341 1.41 4.24 -17.57
N ALA A 342 1.75 5.38 -18.18
CA ALA A 342 1.89 5.52 -19.64
C ALA A 342 3.02 4.64 -20.19
N ARG A 343 4.21 4.67 -19.58
CA ARG A 343 5.33 3.83 -20.02
C ARG A 343 5.05 2.35 -19.83
N ARG A 344 4.42 1.94 -18.74
CA ARG A 344 4.02 0.55 -18.49
C ARG A 344 3.04 0.07 -19.55
N PHE A 345 2.08 0.90 -19.92
CA PHE A 345 1.10 0.63 -20.97
C PHE A 345 1.77 0.48 -22.33
N ILE A 346 2.64 1.42 -22.72
CA ILE A 346 3.38 1.36 -23.99
C ILE A 346 4.25 0.11 -24.05
N ALA A 347 5.03 -0.17 -22.99
CA ALA A 347 5.93 -1.32 -22.91
C ALA A 347 5.22 -2.67 -23.08
N ALA A 348 3.96 -2.77 -22.62
CA ALA A 348 3.17 -4.00 -22.74
C ALA A 348 2.93 -4.43 -24.20
N PHE A 349 2.98 -3.50 -25.17
CA PHE A 349 2.79 -3.78 -26.60
C PHE A 349 4.08 -3.88 -27.39
N TYR A 350 5.23 -3.60 -26.76
CA TYR A 350 6.54 -3.82 -27.37
C TYR A 350 6.90 -5.31 -27.43
N PRO A 351 7.78 -5.72 -28.34
CA PRO A 351 8.30 -7.09 -28.37
C PRO A 351 9.06 -7.43 -27.08
N ASP A 352 9.18 -8.71 -26.79
CA ASP A 352 10.02 -9.18 -25.69
C ASP A 352 11.48 -8.72 -25.90
N CYS A 353 12.18 -8.40 -24.81
CA CYS A 353 13.63 -8.19 -24.84
C CYS A 353 14.31 -9.54 -25.12
N GLU A 354 15.16 -9.61 -26.13
CA GLU A 354 15.95 -10.80 -26.46
C GLU A 354 17.39 -10.64 -25.99
N PHE A 355 17.92 -11.65 -25.35
CA PHE A 355 19.27 -11.67 -24.83
C PHE A 355 19.95 -13.01 -25.02
N ASP A 356 21.26 -13.01 -25.16
CA ASP A 356 22.10 -14.19 -25.10
C ASP A 356 22.74 -14.27 -23.71
N GLN A 357 22.47 -15.35 -22.99
CA GLN A 357 23.08 -15.65 -21.71
C GLN A 357 24.18 -16.69 -21.91
N THR A 358 25.42 -16.27 -21.74
CA THR A 358 26.59 -17.15 -21.80
C THR A 358 26.96 -17.58 -20.39
N THR A 359 27.05 -18.89 -20.20
CA THR A 359 27.54 -19.49 -18.95
C THR A 359 28.85 -20.22 -19.29
N VAL A 360 29.91 -19.81 -18.58
CA VAL A 360 31.23 -20.40 -18.75
C VAL A 360 31.59 -21.12 -17.45
N MET A 361 31.94 -22.39 -17.60
CA MET A 361 32.47 -23.23 -16.52
C MET A 361 33.97 -23.40 -16.69
N GLY A 362 34.70 -23.13 -15.64
CA GLY A 362 36.13 -23.33 -15.59
C GLY A 362 36.56 -24.19 -14.41
N LYS A 363 37.76 -24.72 -14.45
CA LYS A 363 38.31 -25.59 -13.41
C LYS A 363 39.78 -25.25 -13.16
N SER A 364 40.20 -25.27 -11.90
CA SER A 364 41.59 -25.32 -11.48
C SER A 364 41.72 -26.32 -10.34
N GLY A 365 42.58 -27.32 -10.47
CA GLY A 365 42.63 -28.43 -9.52
C GLY A 365 41.27 -29.12 -9.35
N ASN A 366 40.81 -29.23 -8.11
CA ASN A 366 39.50 -29.78 -7.77
C ASN A 366 38.37 -28.75 -7.70
N CYS A 367 38.68 -27.44 -7.88
CA CYS A 367 37.73 -26.36 -7.77
C CYS A 367 37.08 -26.04 -9.11
N GLU A 368 35.77 -26.08 -9.16
CA GLU A 368 34.97 -25.66 -10.32
C GLU A 368 34.50 -24.21 -10.11
N PHE A 369 34.59 -23.44 -11.17
CA PHE A 369 34.21 -22.02 -11.18
C PHE A 369 33.20 -21.72 -12.27
N LYS A 370 32.43 -20.66 -12.07
CA LYS A 370 31.39 -20.24 -12.99
C LYS A 370 31.43 -18.71 -13.20
N ALA A 371 31.35 -18.31 -14.47
CA ALA A 371 31.04 -16.94 -14.86
C ALA A 371 29.76 -16.95 -15.70
N VAL A 372 28.95 -15.89 -15.55
CA VAL A 372 27.72 -15.70 -16.34
C VAL A 372 27.75 -14.31 -16.93
N GLY A 373 27.56 -14.22 -18.23
CA GLY A 373 27.37 -12.97 -18.96
C GLY A 373 26.00 -12.90 -19.61
N LYS A 374 25.52 -11.70 -19.88
CA LYS A 374 24.26 -11.43 -20.57
C LYS A 374 24.49 -10.34 -21.59
N LEU A 375 24.23 -10.64 -22.85
CA LEU A 375 24.30 -9.71 -23.98
C LEU A 375 22.87 -9.44 -24.46
N ILE A 376 22.43 -8.18 -24.40
CA ILE A 376 21.14 -7.78 -24.97
C ILE A 376 21.27 -7.74 -26.49
N VAL A 377 20.49 -8.59 -27.18
CA VAL A 377 20.46 -8.68 -28.64
C VAL A 377 19.40 -7.77 -29.25
N ALA A 378 18.24 -7.71 -28.59
CA ALA A 378 17.17 -6.78 -28.95
C ALA A 378 16.52 -6.22 -27.69
N GLU A 379 16.51 -4.92 -27.56
CA GLU A 379 16.00 -4.22 -26.37
C GLU A 379 14.51 -4.48 -26.11
N GLY A 380 13.72 -4.54 -27.16
CA GLY A 380 12.28 -4.73 -27.02
C GLY A 380 11.65 -3.68 -26.11
N TRP A 381 10.83 -4.11 -25.15
CA TRP A 381 10.13 -3.23 -24.22
C TRP A 381 11.06 -2.38 -23.32
N ARG A 382 12.33 -2.77 -23.14
CA ARG A 382 13.29 -2.02 -22.32
C ARG A 382 13.58 -0.63 -22.91
N GLU A 383 13.43 -0.46 -24.23
CA GLU A 383 13.60 0.82 -24.94
C GLU A 383 12.70 1.92 -24.36
N VAL A 384 11.47 1.56 -23.94
CA VAL A 384 10.50 2.50 -23.37
C VAL A 384 11.02 3.19 -22.09
N TYR A 385 11.98 2.58 -21.40
CA TYR A 385 12.54 3.09 -20.14
C TYR A 385 13.93 3.74 -20.30
N LYS A 386 14.56 3.70 -21.49
CA LYS A 386 15.91 4.25 -21.72
C LYS A 386 16.01 5.77 -21.63
N SER A 387 15.00 6.50 -22.05
CA SER A 387 15.04 7.97 -22.20
C SER A 387 15.17 8.76 -20.87
N ASN A 388 15.15 8.09 -19.71
CA ASN A 388 15.30 8.73 -18.39
C ASN A 388 16.70 8.60 -17.79
N LYS A 389 17.64 7.92 -18.45
CA LYS A 389 18.99 7.70 -17.88
C LYS A 389 19.92 8.92 -17.94
N THR A 390 19.57 9.98 -18.69
CA THR A 390 20.46 11.14 -18.93
C THR A 390 20.39 12.24 -17.85
N GLN A 391 19.51 12.15 -16.85
CA GLN A 391 19.35 13.24 -15.86
C GLN A 391 19.40 12.84 -14.38
N GLN A 392 19.63 11.58 -14.03
CA GLN A 392 19.81 11.23 -12.62
C GLN A 392 20.93 10.19 -12.46
N ASN A 393 22.08 10.68 -11.95
CA ASN A 393 23.12 9.87 -11.31
C ASN A 393 22.58 9.23 -10.01
N GLU A 394 21.62 8.31 -10.11
CA GLU A 394 21.27 7.45 -9.00
C GLU A 394 21.76 6.04 -9.35
N LYS A 395 22.80 5.62 -8.65
CA LYS A 395 23.27 4.25 -8.57
C LYS A 395 22.11 3.38 -8.04
N ASN A 396 21.34 2.79 -8.94
CA ASN A 396 20.44 1.69 -8.60
C ASN A 396 21.26 0.40 -8.65
N ASP A 397 21.67 -0.05 -7.48
CA ASP A 397 22.58 -1.20 -7.23
C ASP A 397 22.08 -2.58 -7.73
N GLU A 398 20.95 -2.68 -8.39
CA GLU A 398 20.39 -3.99 -8.81
C GLU A 398 20.30 -4.20 -10.34
N SER A 399 20.60 -3.20 -11.17
CA SER A 399 20.52 -3.33 -12.63
C SER A 399 21.89 -3.39 -13.35
N GLU A 400 22.99 -3.14 -12.66
CA GLU A 400 24.34 -3.17 -13.27
C GLU A 400 24.93 -4.58 -13.44
N ALA A 401 24.32 -5.62 -12.85
CA ALA A 401 24.76 -7.01 -13.05
C ALA A 401 24.27 -7.62 -14.39
N ASP A 402 23.41 -6.92 -15.13
CA ASP A 402 22.73 -7.48 -16.30
C ASP A 402 23.50 -7.35 -17.64
N ASP A 403 24.53 -6.51 -17.74
CA ASP A 403 25.23 -6.24 -19.00
C ASP A 403 26.72 -6.66 -18.97
N CYS A 404 27.07 -7.72 -18.26
CA CYS A 404 28.44 -8.27 -18.29
C CYS A 404 28.64 -9.05 -19.60
N ILE A 405 29.32 -8.42 -20.56
CA ILE A 405 29.73 -9.09 -21.80
C ILE A 405 30.97 -9.90 -21.51
N LEU A 406 30.88 -11.22 -21.66
CA LEU A 406 32.04 -12.08 -21.54
C LEU A 406 32.81 -12.11 -22.87
N PRO A 407 34.17 -12.18 -22.84
CA PRO A 407 34.97 -12.46 -24.02
C PRO A 407 34.63 -13.85 -24.58
N ASP A 408 35.02 -14.08 -25.81
CA ASP A 408 34.86 -15.39 -26.46
C ASP A 408 35.83 -16.40 -25.81
N PHE A 409 35.26 -17.32 -25.04
CA PHE A 409 35.98 -18.43 -24.40
C PHE A 409 35.82 -19.70 -25.23
N LYS A 410 36.91 -20.46 -25.32
CA LYS A 410 36.89 -21.76 -26.02
C LYS A 410 37.05 -22.90 -25.02
N GLU A 411 36.26 -23.95 -25.23
CA GLU A 411 36.38 -25.16 -24.45
C GLU A 411 37.79 -25.75 -24.60
N GLY A 412 38.40 -26.12 -23.48
CA GLY A 412 39.79 -26.65 -23.45
C GLY A 412 40.87 -25.54 -23.37
N GLU A 413 40.55 -24.24 -23.53
CA GLU A 413 41.57 -23.21 -23.33
C GLU A 413 42.04 -23.18 -21.87
N SER A 414 43.34 -22.91 -21.66
CA SER A 414 43.95 -22.92 -20.35
C SER A 414 45.04 -21.85 -20.25
N GLY A 415 45.22 -21.31 -19.06
CA GLY A 415 46.21 -20.27 -18.83
C GLY A 415 46.36 -19.86 -17.38
N PRO A 416 47.24 -18.89 -17.12
CA PRO A 416 47.43 -18.33 -15.76
C PRO A 416 46.18 -17.57 -15.31
N HIS A 417 45.89 -17.65 -14.02
CA HIS A 417 44.77 -16.98 -13.39
C HIS A 417 45.19 -16.37 -12.03
N SER A 418 44.33 -15.54 -11.48
CA SER A 418 44.58 -14.89 -10.20
C SER A 418 43.47 -15.28 -9.21
N PRO A 419 43.65 -16.37 -8.44
CA PRO A 419 42.68 -16.78 -7.44
C PRO A 419 42.80 -15.92 -6.17
N SER A 420 41.68 -15.73 -5.49
CA SER A 420 41.59 -14.96 -4.25
C SER A 420 40.44 -15.47 -3.38
N VAL A 421 40.64 -15.34 -2.07
CA VAL A 421 39.61 -15.60 -1.06
C VAL A 421 39.09 -14.26 -0.55
N VAL A 422 37.77 -14.13 -0.55
CA VAL A 422 37.06 -12.94 -0.08
C VAL A 422 36.24 -13.30 1.16
N LYS A 423 36.61 -12.73 2.31
CA LYS A 423 35.81 -12.84 3.53
C LYS A 423 34.53 -12.02 3.37
N LYS A 424 33.40 -12.60 3.70
CA LYS A 424 32.08 -11.96 3.77
C LYS A 424 31.39 -12.33 5.06
N THR A 425 30.44 -11.49 5.46
CA THR A 425 29.61 -11.72 6.63
C THR A 425 28.15 -11.76 6.20
N THR A 426 27.39 -12.72 6.71
CA THR A 426 25.95 -12.80 6.46
C THR A 426 25.27 -11.51 6.93
N GLN A 427 24.24 -11.07 6.22
CA GLN A 427 23.52 -9.85 6.54
C GLN A 427 22.10 -10.20 7.03
N PRO A 428 21.56 -9.43 7.99
CA PRO A 428 20.17 -9.61 8.41
C PRO A 428 19.21 -9.34 7.26
N PRO A 429 17.98 -9.89 7.30
CA PRO A 429 16.97 -9.56 6.31
C PRO A 429 16.69 -8.05 6.32
N LYS A 430 16.49 -7.47 5.14
CA LYS A 430 16.19 -6.04 5.03
C LYS A 430 14.85 -5.71 5.71
N PRO A 431 14.74 -4.58 6.45
CA PRO A 431 13.48 -4.13 7.00
C PRO A 431 12.47 -3.85 5.89
N TYR A 432 11.19 -3.94 6.21
CA TYR A 432 10.16 -3.59 5.24
C TYR A 432 10.20 -2.10 4.88
N THR A 433 9.99 -1.78 3.61
CA THR A 433 9.48 -0.49 3.15
C THR A 433 7.96 -0.60 2.97
N GLU A 434 7.25 0.50 2.73
CA GLU A 434 5.82 0.40 2.43
C GLU A 434 5.56 -0.48 1.19
N GLY A 435 6.38 -0.34 0.15
CA GLY A 435 6.28 -1.16 -1.06
C GLY A 435 6.50 -2.65 -0.78
N THR A 436 7.54 -3.02 -0.04
CA THR A 436 7.80 -4.44 0.28
C THR A 436 6.79 -5.01 1.26
N LEU A 437 6.22 -4.19 2.15
CA LEU A 437 5.11 -4.59 3.03
C LEU A 437 3.84 -4.86 2.21
N LEU A 438 3.48 -4.00 1.25
CA LEU A 438 2.36 -4.22 0.35
C LEU A 438 2.49 -5.56 -0.40
N ARG A 439 3.70 -5.89 -0.90
CA ARG A 439 3.98 -7.20 -1.52
C ARG A 439 3.85 -8.34 -0.53
N ALA A 440 4.33 -8.18 0.71
CA ALA A 440 4.17 -9.20 1.75
C ALA A 440 2.69 -9.43 2.10
N MET A 441 1.88 -8.36 2.17
CA MET A 441 0.43 -8.46 2.36
C MET A 441 -0.25 -9.20 1.19
N GLU A 442 0.11 -8.88 -0.05
CA GLU A 442 -0.41 -9.51 -1.25
C GLU A 442 -0.06 -11.00 -1.33
N THR A 443 1.16 -11.35 -0.97
CA THR A 443 1.67 -12.73 -1.02
C THR A 443 1.59 -13.48 0.32
N ALA A 444 0.76 -13.01 1.24
CA ALA A 444 0.68 -13.54 2.60
C ALA A 444 0.27 -15.02 2.67
N GLY A 445 -0.36 -15.55 1.63
CA GLY A 445 -0.61 -16.99 1.49
C GLY A 445 0.64 -17.85 1.58
N ARG A 446 1.84 -17.33 1.25
CA ARG A 446 3.11 -18.06 1.38
C ARG A 446 3.48 -18.41 2.82
N PHE A 447 2.90 -17.71 3.79
CA PHE A 447 3.12 -17.94 5.22
C PHE A 447 2.06 -18.87 5.84
N VAL A 448 1.22 -19.52 5.02
CA VAL A 448 0.17 -20.43 5.45
C VAL A 448 0.46 -21.83 4.95
N ASP A 449 0.52 -22.81 5.86
CA ASP A 449 0.88 -24.19 5.54
C ASP A 449 -0.25 -24.93 4.82
N ASP A 450 -1.51 -24.63 5.16
CA ASP A 450 -2.70 -25.25 4.55
C ASP A 450 -2.88 -24.82 3.10
N GLU A 451 -2.93 -25.79 2.19
CA GLU A 451 -3.00 -25.55 0.75
C GLU A 451 -4.30 -24.89 0.30
N ASN A 452 -5.43 -25.27 0.90
CA ASN A 452 -6.74 -24.67 0.60
C ASN A 452 -6.80 -23.19 1.03
N LEU A 453 -6.24 -22.89 2.21
CA LEU A 453 -6.16 -21.52 2.71
C LEU A 453 -5.15 -20.70 1.91
N ARG A 454 -4.04 -21.31 1.47
CA ARG A 454 -3.07 -20.69 0.57
C ARG A 454 -3.71 -20.32 -0.75
N GLU A 455 -4.50 -21.22 -1.34
CA GLU A 455 -5.28 -20.99 -2.56
C GLU A 455 -6.29 -19.84 -2.38
N ALA A 456 -7.02 -19.83 -1.25
CA ALA A 456 -7.94 -18.75 -0.93
C ALA A 456 -7.27 -17.37 -0.79
N LEU A 457 -6.00 -17.34 -0.39
CA LEU A 457 -5.21 -16.12 -0.25
C LEU A 457 -4.45 -15.71 -1.52
N LYS A 458 -4.38 -16.56 -2.56
CA LYS A 458 -3.64 -16.25 -3.79
C LYS A 458 -4.14 -14.98 -4.50
N GLU A 459 -5.44 -14.74 -4.49
CA GLU A 459 -6.03 -13.61 -5.21
C GLU A 459 -5.89 -12.29 -4.44
N ASN A 460 -6.15 -12.31 -3.14
CA ASN A 460 -6.27 -11.07 -2.36
C ASN A 460 -5.22 -10.91 -1.25
N GLY A 461 -4.50 -11.96 -0.86
CA GLY A 461 -3.60 -11.90 0.28
C GLY A 461 -4.32 -11.51 1.57
N ILE A 462 -3.70 -10.65 2.40
CA ILE A 462 -4.35 -9.99 3.53
C ILE A 462 -4.72 -8.55 3.15
N GLY A 463 -6.01 -8.26 3.22
CA GLY A 463 -6.58 -6.98 2.80
C GLY A 463 -6.69 -6.83 1.29
N ARG A 464 -7.76 -6.19 0.85
CA ARG A 464 -7.95 -5.83 -0.57
C ARG A 464 -7.01 -4.69 -0.96
N PRO A 465 -6.58 -4.59 -2.23
CA PRO A 465 -5.72 -3.50 -2.70
C PRO A 465 -6.21 -2.11 -2.29
N SER A 466 -7.53 -1.87 -2.39
CA SER A 466 -8.16 -0.60 -2.01
C SER A 466 -8.04 -0.23 -0.54
N THR A 467 -7.82 -1.19 0.36
CA THR A 467 -7.81 -0.98 1.83
C THR A 467 -6.42 -1.05 2.45
N ARG A 468 -5.42 -1.65 1.79
CA ARG A 468 -4.07 -1.83 2.34
C ARG A 468 -3.41 -0.52 2.77
N ALA A 469 -3.51 0.52 1.93
CA ALA A 469 -2.98 1.85 2.26
C ALA A 469 -3.57 2.38 3.58
N ALA A 470 -4.90 2.34 3.73
CA ALA A 470 -5.58 2.80 4.94
C ALA A 470 -5.21 1.96 6.19
N ILE A 471 -4.93 0.67 6.02
CA ILE A 471 -4.43 -0.20 7.10
C ILE A 471 -3.04 0.28 7.56
N ILE A 472 -2.11 0.49 6.63
CA ILE A 472 -0.75 0.98 6.94
C ILE A 472 -0.82 2.35 7.62
N GLU A 473 -1.63 3.28 7.09
CA GLU A 473 -1.86 4.58 7.72
C GLU A 473 -2.45 4.46 9.14
N THR A 474 -3.31 3.47 9.36
CA THR A 474 -3.86 3.21 10.70
C THR A 474 -2.77 2.76 11.67
N LEU A 475 -1.82 1.91 11.24
CA LEU A 475 -0.68 1.52 12.06
C LEU A 475 0.19 2.73 12.46
N PHE A 476 0.43 3.67 11.54
CA PHE A 476 1.11 4.93 11.85
C PHE A 476 0.31 5.80 12.83
N LYS A 477 -0.97 6.02 12.57
CA LYS A 477 -1.87 6.82 13.44
C LYS A 477 -1.95 6.26 14.86
N ARG A 478 -1.93 4.94 15.00
CA ARG A 478 -1.89 4.24 16.30
C ARG A 478 -0.50 4.20 16.92
N LYS A 479 0.51 4.69 16.23
CA LYS A 479 1.91 4.67 16.68
C LYS A 479 2.45 3.26 16.95
N TYR A 480 1.97 2.26 16.20
CA TYR A 480 2.51 0.90 16.26
C TYR A 480 3.74 0.74 15.40
N ILE A 481 3.87 1.56 14.37
CA ILE A 481 5.02 1.61 13.49
C ILE A 481 5.47 3.06 13.29
N GLN A 482 6.71 3.22 12.93
CA GLN A 482 7.33 4.49 12.53
C GLN A 482 8.16 4.30 11.27
N LYS A 483 8.41 5.40 10.56
CA LYS A 483 9.25 5.41 9.37
C LYS A 483 10.63 5.92 9.73
N GLU A 484 11.66 5.12 9.43
CA GLU A 484 13.06 5.51 9.52
C GLU A 484 13.63 5.57 8.10
N ARG A 485 13.76 6.78 7.53
CA ARG A 485 14.06 7.01 6.11
C ARG A 485 13.02 6.33 5.20
N LYS A 486 13.38 5.28 4.47
CA LYS A 486 12.48 4.47 3.63
C LYS A 486 11.93 3.23 4.36
N SER A 487 12.51 2.85 5.50
CA SER A 487 12.20 1.62 6.22
C SER A 487 11.08 1.81 7.25
N LEU A 488 10.31 0.76 7.47
CA LEU A 488 9.29 0.66 8.51
C LEU A 488 9.88 -0.05 9.72
N LYS A 489 9.69 0.51 10.90
CA LYS A 489 10.12 -0.06 12.17
C LYS A 489 8.94 -0.17 13.12
N ALA A 490 8.84 -1.31 13.82
CA ALA A 490 7.87 -1.45 14.88
C ALA A 490 8.29 -0.61 16.10
N THR A 491 7.33 0.04 16.73
CA THR A 491 7.54 0.74 18.00
C THR A 491 7.43 -0.25 19.17
N ALA A 492 7.89 0.15 20.35
CA ALA A 492 7.70 -0.63 21.57
C ALA A 492 6.23 -1.00 21.79
N ALA A 493 5.29 -0.06 21.51
CA ALA A 493 3.85 -0.33 21.62
C ALA A 493 3.35 -1.36 20.59
N GLY A 494 3.87 -1.32 19.35
CA GLY A 494 3.55 -2.29 18.32
C GLY A 494 4.04 -3.69 18.66
N ILE A 495 5.29 -3.79 19.14
CA ILE A 495 5.88 -5.06 19.60
C ILE A 495 5.08 -5.60 20.78
N ALA A 496 4.84 -4.78 21.81
CA ALA A 496 4.10 -5.17 23.00
C ALA A 496 2.67 -5.66 22.68
N LEU A 497 1.98 -5.02 21.72
CA LEU A 497 0.65 -5.46 21.29
C LEU A 497 0.71 -6.86 20.68
N ILE A 498 1.63 -7.14 19.77
CA ILE A 498 1.75 -8.45 19.12
C ILE A 498 2.16 -9.53 20.14
N ASP A 499 3.02 -9.21 21.10
CA ASP A 499 3.46 -10.15 22.15
C ASP A 499 2.35 -10.44 23.15
N THR A 500 1.47 -9.48 23.40
CA THR A 500 0.30 -9.63 24.30
C THR A 500 -0.80 -10.49 23.67
N ILE A 501 -0.95 -10.47 22.33
CA ILE A 501 -1.93 -11.32 21.65
C ILE A 501 -1.41 -12.76 21.67
N LYS A 502 -1.98 -13.61 22.55
CA LYS A 502 -1.62 -15.04 22.64
C LYS A 502 -2.32 -15.90 21.58
N ILE A 503 -3.39 -15.40 20.98
CA ILE A 503 -4.19 -16.10 19.98
C ILE A 503 -3.52 -15.95 18.60
N ASP A 504 -2.78 -16.97 18.18
CA ASP A 504 -2.01 -16.94 16.92
C ASP A 504 -2.88 -16.70 15.68
N LEU A 505 -4.12 -17.14 15.71
CA LEU A 505 -5.10 -16.92 14.65
C LEU A 505 -5.29 -15.41 14.33
N LEU A 506 -5.24 -14.53 15.35
CA LEU A 506 -5.38 -13.07 15.17
C LEU A 506 -4.12 -12.42 14.60
N LYS A 507 -2.96 -13.04 14.74
CA LYS A 507 -1.66 -12.51 14.27
C LYS A 507 -1.27 -13.03 12.88
N SER A 508 -1.92 -14.07 12.42
CA SER A 508 -1.58 -14.74 11.16
C SER A 508 -2.54 -14.42 10.03
N ALA A 509 -2.10 -14.65 8.79
CA ALA A 509 -2.97 -14.60 7.61
C ALA A 509 -4.05 -15.70 7.60
N LYS A 510 -3.91 -16.73 8.47
CA LYS A 510 -4.77 -17.91 8.47
C LYS A 510 -6.26 -17.56 8.67
N LEU A 511 -6.57 -16.65 9.61
CA LEU A 511 -7.95 -16.19 9.83
C LEU A 511 -8.55 -15.57 8.56
N THR A 512 -7.77 -14.74 7.87
CA THR A 512 -8.20 -14.15 6.60
C THR A 512 -8.45 -15.24 5.56
N GLY A 513 -7.54 -16.22 5.43
CA GLY A 513 -7.72 -17.35 4.51
C GLY A 513 -8.99 -18.17 4.81
N ILE A 514 -9.25 -18.49 6.07
CA ILE A 514 -10.46 -19.20 6.49
C ILE A 514 -11.71 -18.42 6.08
N TRP A 515 -11.75 -17.13 6.35
CA TRP A 515 -12.91 -16.30 6.01
C TRP A 515 -13.09 -16.17 4.50
N GLU A 516 -12.04 -15.88 3.75
CA GLU A 516 -12.12 -15.75 2.28
C GLU A 516 -12.62 -17.05 1.65
N ASN A 517 -12.14 -18.22 2.13
CA ASN A 517 -12.64 -19.51 1.65
C ASN A 517 -14.14 -19.69 1.94
N LYS A 518 -14.59 -19.38 3.18
CA LYS A 518 -16.01 -19.48 3.53
C LYS A 518 -16.88 -18.49 2.78
N LEU A 519 -16.42 -17.26 2.60
CA LEU A 519 -17.15 -16.23 1.83
C LEU A 519 -17.31 -16.62 0.36
N ARG A 520 -16.29 -17.24 -0.26
CA ARG A 520 -16.41 -17.81 -1.60
C ARG A 520 -17.42 -18.96 -1.68
N LYS A 521 -17.45 -19.81 -0.66
CA LYS A 521 -18.45 -20.88 -0.59
C LYS A 521 -19.87 -20.33 -0.43
N ILE A 522 -20.06 -19.23 0.32
CA ILE A 522 -21.36 -18.52 0.39
C ILE A 522 -21.75 -18.01 -1.00
N GLU A 523 -20.82 -17.37 -1.70
CA GLU A 523 -21.05 -16.85 -3.06
C GLU A 523 -21.46 -17.93 -4.05
N ARG A 524 -20.85 -19.13 -3.93
CA ARG A 524 -21.17 -20.32 -4.74
C ARG A 524 -22.39 -21.11 -4.24
N LYS A 525 -23.06 -20.67 -3.19
CA LYS A 525 -24.18 -21.36 -2.53
C LYS A 525 -23.80 -22.74 -1.94
N GLU A 526 -22.54 -22.93 -1.60
CA GLU A 526 -21.97 -24.14 -0.99
C GLU A 526 -21.88 -24.07 0.54
N TYR A 527 -22.16 -22.90 1.12
CA TYR A 527 -22.07 -22.65 2.57
C TYR A 527 -23.06 -21.56 2.99
N GLU A 528 -23.72 -21.75 4.12
CA GLU A 528 -24.75 -20.85 4.62
C GLU A 528 -24.15 -19.62 5.35
N ALA A 529 -24.61 -18.41 4.96
CA ALA A 529 -24.18 -17.17 5.61
C ALA A 529 -24.50 -17.15 7.12
N ALA A 530 -25.64 -17.74 7.53
CA ALA A 530 -26.04 -17.85 8.94
C ALA A 530 -25.05 -18.71 9.73
N GLN A 531 -24.56 -19.79 9.15
CA GLN A 531 -23.54 -20.65 9.78
C GLN A 531 -22.23 -19.88 10.00
N PHE A 532 -21.76 -19.11 8.99
CA PHE A 532 -20.59 -18.25 9.15
C PHE A 532 -20.73 -17.28 10.34
N ILE A 533 -21.91 -16.64 10.47
CA ILE A 533 -22.15 -15.68 11.56
C ILE A 533 -22.20 -16.39 12.93
N ASN A 534 -22.73 -17.60 13.03
CA ASN A 534 -22.76 -18.35 14.29
C ASN A 534 -21.35 -18.77 14.72
N GLU A 535 -20.54 -19.32 13.82
CA GLU A 535 -19.14 -19.67 14.11
C GLU A 535 -18.32 -18.43 14.50
N LEU A 536 -18.60 -17.27 13.87
CA LEU A 536 -17.99 -16.00 14.25
C LEU A 536 -18.35 -15.62 15.69
N LYS A 537 -19.61 -15.76 16.10
CA LYS A 537 -20.05 -15.47 17.48
C LYS A 537 -19.32 -16.35 18.49
N GLU A 538 -19.18 -17.64 18.19
CA GLU A 538 -18.44 -18.60 19.02
C GLU A 538 -16.96 -18.21 19.12
N LEU A 539 -16.32 -17.90 18.00
CA LEU A 539 -14.93 -17.43 17.97
C LEU A 539 -14.73 -16.20 18.86
N ILE A 540 -15.62 -15.21 18.75
CA ILE A 540 -15.52 -13.98 19.56
C ILE A 540 -15.77 -14.28 21.05
N GLY A 541 -16.72 -15.15 21.36
CA GLY A 541 -16.95 -15.62 22.73
C GLY A 541 -15.70 -16.25 23.34
N GLN A 542 -15.04 -17.12 22.58
CA GLN A 542 -13.79 -17.76 23.01
C GLN A 542 -12.65 -16.75 23.20
N ILE A 543 -12.46 -15.83 22.25
CA ILE A 543 -11.46 -14.75 22.38
C ILE A 543 -11.69 -13.93 23.65
N VAL A 544 -12.94 -13.60 23.98
CA VAL A 544 -13.27 -12.85 25.19
C VAL A 544 -12.92 -13.65 26.45
N ILE A 545 -13.27 -14.93 26.50
CA ILE A 545 -12.95 -15.82 27.63
C ILE A 545 -11.43 -15.94 27.82
N ASP A 546 -10.70 -16.25 26.76
CA ASP A 546 -9.25 -16.45 26.79
C ASP A 546 -8.50 -15.20 27.30
N VAL A 547 -8.89 -14.02 26.81
CA VAL A 547 -8.27 -12.76 27.24
C VAL A 547 -8.67 -12.36 28.65
N LEU A 548 -9.92 -12.59 29.07
CA LEU A 548 -10.35 -12.28 30.43
C LEU A 548 -9.68 -13.19 31.46
N SER A 549 -9.39 -14.42 31.11
CA SER A 549 -8.70 -15.39 31.99
C SER A 549 -7.21 -15.08 32.19
N ASP A 550 -6.63 -14.18 31.41
CA ASP A 550 -5.24 -13.74 31.60
C ASP A 550 -5.13 -12.85 32.86
N ASN A 551 -4.47 -13.41 33.90
CA ASN A 551 -4.24 -12.74 35.18
C ASN A 551 -2.83 -12.12 35.30
N SER A 552 -2.11 -11.94 34.20
CA SER A 552 -0.74 -11.43 34.20
C SER A 552 -0.61 -9.99 34.73
N GLY A 553 -1.70 -9.22 34.73
CA GLY A 553 -1.67 -7.80 35.10
C GLY A 553 -0.88 -6.92 34.13
N TYR A 554 -0.39 -7.47 33.00
CA TYR A 554 0.43 -6.77 32.02
C TYR A 554 -0.30 -5.56 31.43
N LYS A 555 0.43 -4.45 31.26
CA LYS A 555 -0.09 -3.22 30.66
C LYS A 555 0.86 -2.72 29.58
N ILE A 556 0.30 -2.31 28.46
CA ILE A 556 1.03 -1.73 27.33
C ILE A 556 1.10 -0.23 27.53
N THR A 557 2.31 0.27 27.82
CA THR A 557 2.64 1.69 27.80
C THR A 557 3.04 2.08 26.40
N THR A 558 2.32 3.00 25.77
CA THR A 558 2.85 3.71 24.60
C THR A 558 3.78 4.78 25.13
N GLU A 559 5.08 4.63 24.97
CA GLU A 559 6.01 5.71 25.20
C GLU A 559 5.62 6.90 24.32
N THR A 560 5.21 7.98 24.96
CA THR A 560 5.41 9.30 24.35
C THR A 560 6.90 9.38 24.09
N SER A 561 7.34 9.62 22.83
CA SER A 561 8.75 9.73 22.42
C SER A 561 9.64 10.21 23.57
N PRO A 562 10.84 9.64 23.78
CA PRO A 562 11.75 10.18 24.75
C PRO A 562 12.01 11.65 24.36
N ALA A 563 11.32 12.56 25.03
CA ALA A 563 11.77 13.91 25.13
C ALA A 563 13.12 13.78 25.81
N THR A 564 14.18 14.19 25.14
CA THR A 564 15.46 14.51 25.74
C THR A 564 15.25 14.91 27.19
N ALA A 565 15.74 14.11 28.09
CA ALA A 565 15.82 14.48 29.49
C ALA A 565 16.64 15.77 29.56
N ASP A 566 16.02 16.87 29.81
CA ASP A 566 16.36 17.84 30.85
C ASP A 566 15.40 19.05 30.84
N LYS A 567 15.11 19.49 32.05
CA LYS A 567 14.48 20.75 32.48
C LYS A 567 12.97 20.75 32.69
N THR A 568 12.67 20.58 33.95
CA THR A 568 11.52 21.16 34.65
C THR A 568 11.15 22.54 34.13
N ALA A 569 10.13 22.62 33.29
CA ALA A 569 9.41 23.85 33.01
C ALA A 569 7.90 23.54 32.90
N PRO A 570 7.02 24.32 33.51
CA PRO A 570 5.59 24.02 33.60
C PRO A 570 4.94 24.09 32.21
N LYS A 571 4.13 23.07 31.89
CA LYS A 571 3.33 23.01 30.67
C LYS A 571 2.49 24.28 30.52
N LYS A 572 2.85 25.14 29.56
CA LYS A 572 2.00 26.26 29.14
C LYS A 572 0.68 25.71 28.64
N LYS A 573 -0.39 25.93 29.41
CA LYS A 573 -1.78 25.78 28.94
C LYS A 573 -1.91 26.57 27.64
N LYS A 574 -2.53 25.99 26.60
CA LYS A 574 -3.00 26.75 25.43
C LYS A 574 -4.00 27.79 25.91
N THR A 575 -3.52 28.98 26.19
CA THR A 575 -4.36 30.13 26.52
C THR A 575 -5.04 30.57 25.23
N SER A 576 -6.34 30.32 25.13
CA SER A 576 -7.16 31.01 24.15
C SER A 576 -7.21 32.48 24.57
N ILE A 577 -6.56 33.35 23.79
CA ILE A 577 -6.62 34.79 23.99
C ILE A 577 -8.06 35.20 23.71
N LYS A 578 -8.77 35.61 24.76
CA LYS A 578 -10.20 35.97 24.70
C LYS A 578 -10.41 37.46 24.43
N ASP A 579 -9.41 38.30 24.69
CA ASP A 579 -9.44 39.73 24.51
C ASP A 579 -8.20 40.25 23.79
N ILE A 580 -8.37 41.28 22.96
CA ILE A 580 -7.29 41.95 22.23
C ILE A 580 -6.28 42.58 23.20
N ALA A 581 -6.74 43.06 24.34
CA ALA A 581 -5.91 43.62 25.42
C ALA A 581 -4.96 42.60 26.08
N GLN A 582 -5.13 41.29 25.81
CA GLN A 582 -4.21 40.25 26.27
C GLN A 582 -3.02 40.04 25.31
N ILE A 583 -2.99 40.72 24.16
CA ILE A 583 -1.93 40.62 23.18
C ILE A 583 -0.84 41.64 23.52
N PRO A 584 0.39 41.22 23.87
CA PRO A 584 1.48 42.16 24.14
C PRO A 584 1.91 42.86 22.85
N CYS A 585 2.32 44.11 22.97
CA CYS A 585 2.83 44.88 21.84
C CYS A 585 4.16 44.27 21.31
N PRO A 586 4.28 44.00 20.01
CA PRO A 586 5.49 43.37 19.46
C PRO A 586 6.70 44.32 19.34
N ILE A 587 6.51 45.65 19.57
CA ILE A 587 7.58 46.63 19.48
C ILE A 587 8.10 47.01 20.86
N CYS A 588 7.24 47.46 21.77
CA CYS A 588 7.70 47.92 23.08
C CYS A 588 7.63 46.86 24.19
N HIS A 589 7.01 45.71 23.95
CA HIS A 589 6.80 44.58 24.88
C HIS A 589 6.21 44.96 26.26
N LYS A 590 5.97 46.24 26.52
CA LYS A 590 5.41 46.78 27.77
C LYS A 590 3.93 47.13 27.70
N GLY A 591 3.45 47.47 26.51
CA GLY A 591 2.03 47.76 26.24
C GLY A 591 1.29 46.56 25.67
N HIS A 592 -0.01 46.70 25.51
CA HIS A 592 -0.91 45.73 24.89
C HIS A 592 -1.58 46.31 23.63
N ILE A 593 -2.18 45.42 22.81
CA ILE A 593 -2.85 45.86 21.59
C ILE A 593 -4.22 46.45 21.91
N ILE A 594 -4.50 47.61 21.31
CA ILE A 594 -5.79 48.27 21.36
C ILE A 594 -6.35 48.49 19.95
N LYS A 595 -7.68 48.52 19.81
CA LYS A 595 -8.34 48.76 18.53
C LYS A 595 -8.67 50.26 18.43
N GLY A 596 -8.04 50.96 17.50
CA GLY A 596 -8.34 52.32 17.12
C GLY A 596 -9.44 52.44 16.07
N LYS A 597 -9.65 53.64 15.52
CA LYS A 597 -10.65 53.88 14.45
C LYS A 597 -10.23 53.33 13.07
N THR A 598 -8.93 53.27 12.78
CA THR A 598 -8.40 52.88 11.45
C THR A 598 -7.32 51.80 11.50
N ALA A 599 -6.86 51.44 12.72
CA ALA A 599 -5.76 50.47 12.90
C ALA A 599 -5.79 49.86 14.31
N TYR A 600 -5.10 48.72 14.46
CA TYR A 600 -4.68 48.24 15.77
C TYR A 600 -3.39 49.00 16.18
N GLY A 601 -3.32 49.46 17.40
CA GLY A 601 -2.18 50.21 17.97
C GLY A 601 -1.71 49.63 19.30
N CYS A 602 -0.71 50.27 19.90
CA CYS A 602 -0.22 49.96 21.24
C CYS A 602 -0.87 50.88 22.30
N SER A 603 -1.20 50.33 23.47
CA SER A 603 -1.69 51.11 24.60
C SER A 603 -0.71 52.22 25.04
N ASN A 604 0.59 52.03 24.78
CA ASN A 604 1.64 53.00 25.10
C ASN A 604 1.99 53.94 23.94
N TYR A 605 1.02 54.25 23.07
CA TYR A 605 1.24 55.15 21.93
C TYR A 605 1.54 56.57 22.41
N SER A 606 0.93 57.02 23.51
CA SER A 606 1.16 58.35 24.11
C SER A 606 2.55 58.51 24.74
N THR A 607 3.23 57.41 25.06
CA THR A 607 4.59 57.38 25.62
C THR A 607 5.63 57.00 24.57
N GLY A 608 5.30 57.09 23.27
CA GLY A 608 6.24 56.97 22.15
C GLY A 608 6.30 55.61 21.44
N CYS A 609 5.42 54.65 21.75
CA CYS A 609 5.42 53.39 21.00
C CYS A 609 4.79 53.56 19.61
N THR A 610 5.51 53.20 18.57
CA THR A 610 5.15 53.37 17.16
C THR A 610 4.37 52.22 16.53
N PHE A 611 3.99 51.19 17.31
CA PHE A 611 3.25 50.06 16.75
C PHE A 611 1.91 50.49 16.17
N ARG A 612 1.72 50.22 14.86
CA ARG A 612 0.47 50.47 14.14
C ARG A 612 0.28 49.41 13.06
N LEU A 613 -0.88 48.72 13.09
CA LEU A 613 -1.28 47.74 12.07
C LEU A 613 -2.62 48.20 11.45
N PRO A 614 -2.60 48.80 10.24
CA PRO A 614 -3.79 49.35 9.57
C PRO A 614 -4.84 48.28 9.27
N PHE A 615 -6.13 48.63 9.29
CA PHE A 615 -7.21 47.71 8.91
C PHE A 615 -7.20 47.32 7.43
N ALA A 616 -6.50 48.07 6.58
CA ALA A 616 -6.21 47.67 5.20
C ALA A 616 -5.30 46.41 5.11
N GLU A 617 -4.49 46.18 6.15
CA GLU A 617 -3.57 45.05 6.23
C GLU A 617 -4.05 43.94 7.20
N ALA A 618 -4.99 44.27 8.07
CA ALA A 618 -5.60 43.39 9.03
C ALA A 618 -7.05 43.80 9.20
N SER A 619 -8.02 42.96 8.84
CA SER A 619 -9.44 43.27 9.01
C SER A 619 -9.76 43.77 10.41
N ASP A 620 -10.67 44.76 10.53
CA ASP A 620 -11.14 45.32 11.80
C ASP A 620 -11.96 44.32 12.65
N SER A 621 -12.36 43.19 12.08
CA SER A 621 -13.21 42.15 12.68
C SER A 621 -12.46 40.86 13.03
N LEU A 622 -11.11 40.90 13.14
CA LEU A 622 -10.33 39.73 13.52
C LEU A 622 -10.60 39.30 14.97
N THR A 623 -10.78 38.00 15.17
CA THR A 623 -10.80 37.46 16.54
C THR A 623 -9.44 37.63 17.21
N PRO A 624 -9.37 37.80 18.55
CA PRO A 624 -8.12 38.04 19.28
C PRO A 624 -7.03 36.99 18.95
N THR A 625 -7.40 35.72 18.82
CA THR A 625 -6.48 34.64 18.48
C THR A 625 -5.93 34.75 17.04
N ARG A 626 -6.74 35.21 16.09
CA ARG A 626 -6.29 35.44 14.70
C ARG A 626 -5.38 36.65 14.59
N LEU A 627 -5.74 37.75 15.29
CA LEU A 627 -4.93 38.95 15.36
C LEU A 627 -3.54 38.67 15.98
N TYR A 628 -3.49 37.90 17.06
CA TYR A 628 -2.23 37.49 17.67
C TYR A 628 -1.32 36.71 16.70
N LYS A 629 -1.88 35.74 15.98
CA LYS A 629 -1.13 35.00 14.96
C LYS A 629 -0.63 35.88 13.82
N LEU A 630 -1.41 36.84 13.38
CA LEU A 630 -1.03 37.77 12.33
C LEU A 630 0.13 38.67 12.79
N ILE A 631 0.04 39.21 14.03
CA ILE A 631 1.09 40.02 14.64
C ILE A 631 2.39 39.21 14.77
N GLN A 632 2.34 37.98 15.26
CA GLN A 632 3.52 37.14 15.37
C GLN A 632 4.16 36.83 14.00
N LYS A 633 3.35 36.68 12.94
CA LYS A 633 3.85 36.45 11.59
C LYS A 633 4.53 37.69 10.99
N LYS A 634 3.99 38.89 11.25
CA LYS A 634 4.54 40.14 10.70
C LYS A 634 5.70 40.72 11.53
N TYR A 635 5.70 40.46 12.81
CA TYR A 635 6.70 40.92 13.77
C TYR A 635 7.25 39.76 14.58
N PRO A 636 8.08 38.89 13.96
CA PRO A 636 8.69 37.77 14.67
C PRO A 636 9.64 38.30 15.75
N ASN A 637 9.51 37.79 16.98
CA ASN A 637 10.42 38.14 18.08
C ASN A 637 11.89 37.85 17.65
N ARG A 638 12.72 38.87 17.61
CA ARG A 638 14.15 38.78 17.32
C ARG A 638 14.98 38.24 18.50
N ASP A 639 14.40 38.05 19.67
CA ASP A 639 15.13 37.66 20.90
C ASP A 639 15.13 36.18 21.22
N ALA A 640 14.95 35.29 20.21
CA ALA A 640 15.09 33.83 20.39
C ALA A 640 16.40 33.26 19.82
N LYS A 641 17.47 34.08 19.85
CA LYS A 641 18.85 33.64 19.61
C LYS A 641 19.80 34.39 20.53
N GLN A 642 19.90 33.93 21.74
CA GLN A 642 21.09 33.94 22.60
C GLN A 642 21.02 32.75 23.55
#